data_a861044ba097227c6228be159baf0b95
#
_entry.id   a861044ba097227c6228be159baf0b95
#
_cell.length_a   1.000
_cell.length_b   1.000
_cell.length_c   1.000
_cell.angle_alpha   90.00
_cell.angle_beta   90.00
_cell.angle_gamma   90.00
#
_symmetry.space_group_name_H-M   'P 1'
#
loop_
_entity.id
_entity.type
_entity.pdbx_description
1 polymer ?
#
loop_
_entity_poly.entity_id
_entity_poly.type
_entity_poly.pdbx_seq_one_letter_code
_entity_poly.pdbx_strand_id
1 'polypeptide(L)'
;MQTVFYLLERRYPVPASQLCNDINININTLRKDIPRIEEFLRVNGLILVTKPNFGLQISGPPSKIAACKDKVIFLATEVSDRKSKIWYTAEIFLSSEKIPTIEDVCEILSVSRPTAVDYIREVREWFTKEGIQLCCKSGFGYSIEAKEENIRDAIVESIKNFLGFGFQTVASEFVQGHTRPNLLGIAGDTDFDAIKSLIDGVQAEIAKRFTDEDVLLIAISIAVSISRIKASFKIAFDQKKILDILLNPITLTLKNNIKKLEDEFQVSFTDGEISYLALRFISAKTQELEPFEASPEFKEVAEEIVLFASQLVGLPMNAENEFILMLAHHLETAIAEIRIGAKTENPSLLLVKKEYPVPYSIAERASKMLERSFHLTIPDEEIGYIAIYFAVFLEKLNQPSKKKVAVICPMGVITSKLLRYKLTSEIPDVEVIQGESLEGLKGGKEIQKDVDFIISTTPLANIKIPYVIVSPFLTQEDKKLIKAMLRTDKKKSLSKTTEDSLNDNLLLLQVEADSSVEIIQLLGNALVKYGYARSDLVDSVLAREEEFPTGINTSVPFAIPHTNPEFTIRKGLAVATLKHSVEFHEMGNPEKTLDVRIVLMPVLTGRESDQKEFYRMLQLLEDPKLATSLLQSHSAQEVRKLLQENPATS
;
A
#
# COMPACT_ATOMS: atom_id res chain seq x y z
N MET A 1 15.81 -0.66 24.40
CA MET A 1 16.57 0.02 23.31
C MET A 1 15.68 0.31 22.11
N GLN A 2 14.85 -0.60 21.62
CA GLN A 2 13.90 -0.35 20.51
C GLN A 2 13.03 0.89 20.72
N THR A 3 12.50 1.10 21.93
CA THR A 3 11.72 2.30 22.28
C THR A 3 12.52 3.58 22.13
N VAL A 4 13.78 3.59 22.57
CA VAL A 4 14.67 4.76 22.45
C VAL A 4 14.96 5.05 20.99
N PHE A 5 15.30 4.03 20.23
CA PHE A 5 15.56 4.14 18.80
C PHE A 5 14.34 4.71 18.06
N TYR A 6 13.17 4.12 18.26
CA TYR A 6 11.93 4.57 17.65
C TYR A 6 11.62 6.05 17.95
N LEU A 7 11.85 6.50 19.21
CA LEU A 7 11.63 7.88 19.60
C LEU A 7 12.71 8.86 19.07
N LEU A 8 13.96 8.40 18.88
CA LEU A 8 15.03 9.21 18.27
C LEU A 8 14.80 9.48 16.77
N GLU A 9 14.03 8.62 16.10
CA GLU A 9 13.62 8.78 14.70
C GLU A 9 12.51 9.82 14.51
N ARG A 10 11.80 10.21 15.60
CA ARG A 10 10.62 11.06 15.53
C ARG A 10 10.92 12.48 16.01
N ARG A 11 10.51 13.47 15.20
CA ARG A 11 10.64 14.91 15.56
C ARG A 11 9.43 15.43 16.34
N TYR A 12 8.41 14.63 16.58
CA TYR A 12 7.17 14.99 17.24
C TYR A 12 6.83 13.98 18.36
N PRO A 13 6.04 14.38 19.36
CA PRO A 13 5.62 13.48 20.43
C PRO A 13 4.80 12.31 19.88
N VAL A 14 5.08 11.10 20.36
CA VAL A 14 4.39 9.88 19.95
C VAL A 14 3.50 9.38 21.10
N PRO A 15 2.18 9.18 20.87
CA PRO A 15 1.31 8.58 21.86
C PRO A 15 1.81 7.21 22.31
N ALA A 16 1.74 6.92 23.62
CA ALA A 16 2.22 5.66 24.16
C ALA A 16 1.53 4.43 23.56
N SER A 17 0.25 4.54 23.21
CA SER A 17 -0.51 3.48 22.52
C SER A 17 0.01 3.21 21.11
N GLN A 18 0.29 4.27 20.35
CA GLN A 18 0.86 4.17 19.02
C GLN A 18 2.25 3.53 19.08
N LEU A 19 3.12 4.04 19.94
CA LEU A 19 4.46 3.48 20.15
C LEU A 19 4.40 2.00 20.49
N CYS A 20 3.51 1.59 21.41
CA CYS A 20 3.35 0.19 21.79
C CYS A 20 2.91 -0.69 20.61
N ASN A 21 2.02 -0.19 19.77
CA ASN A 21 1.57 -0.91 18.57
C ASN A 21 2.70 -1.03 17.55
N ASP A 22 3.39 0.06 17.25
CA ASP A 22 4.42 0.11 16.20
C ASP A 22 5.64 -0.76 16.51
N ILE A 23 6.02 -0.89 17.80
CA ILE A 23 7.14 -1.74 18.22
C ILE A 23 6.71 -3.05 18.89
N ASN A 24 5.41 -3.38 18.82
CA ASN A 24 4.81 -4.61 19.33
C ASN A 24 5.14 -4.94 20.79
N ILE A 25 4.99 -3.96 21.70
CA ILE A 25 5.15 -4.14 23.14
C ILE A 25 3.88 -3.79 23.92
N ASN A 26 3.74 -4.39 25.12
CA ASN A 26 2.63 -4.06 26.00
C ASN A 26 2.88 -2.72 26.71
N ILE A 27 1.81 -1.94 26.96
CA ILE A 27 1.87 -0.66 27.69
C ILE A 27 2.49 -0.79 29.09
N ASN A 28 2.28 -1.91 29.75
CA ASN A 28 2.88 -2.17 31.07
C ASN A 28 4.40 -2.43 30.98
N THR A 29 4.86 -3.02 29.89
CA THR A 29 6.28 -3.18 29.57
C THR A 29 6.90 -1.80 29.35
N LEU A 30 6.28 -0.98 28.52
CA LEU A 30 6.74 0.39 28.29
C LEU A 30 6.88 1.17 29.61
N ARG A 31 5.85 1.12 30.48
CA ARG A 31 5.89 1.81 31.79
C ARG A 31 7.03 1.33 32.69
N LYS A 32 7.36 0.05 32.67
CA LYS A 32 8.50 -0.50 33.43
C LYS A 32 9.84 -0.04 32.88
N ASP A 33 9.91 0.16 31.56
CA ASP A 33 11.14 0.53 30.87
C ASP A 33 11.42 2.05 30.92
N ILE A 34 10.39 2.90 31.10
CA ILE A 34 10.54 4.37 31.16
C ILE A 34 11.67 4.82 32.08
N PRO A 35 11.79 4.36 33.36
CA PRO A 35 12.88 4.82 34.24
C PRO A 35 14.28 4.48 33.70
N ARG A 36 14.43 3.32 33.05
CA ARG A 36 15.69 2.91 32.41
C ARG A 36 15.99 3.74 31.16
N ILE A 37 14.97 4.09 30.41
CA ILE A 37 15.06 4.95 29.22
C ILE A 37 15.49 6.36 29.65
N GLU A 38 14.88 6.93 30.69
CA GLU A 38 15.23 8.25 31.23
C GLU A 38 16.68 8.29 31.71
N GLU A 39 17.13 7.27 32.44
CA GLU A 39 18.51 7.16 32.91
C GLU A 39 19.49 7.08 31.73
N PHE A 40 19.20 6.23 30.73
CA PHE A 40 20.02 6.11 29.53
C PHE A 40 20.12 7.45 28.78
N LEU A 41 19.01 8.15 28.59
CA LEU A 41 18.98 9.43 27.90
C LEU A 41 19.73 10.51 28.70
N ARG A 42 19.58 10.53 30.01
CA ARG A 42 20.28 11.46 30.93
C ARG A 42 21.81 11.32 30.81
N VAL A 43 22.32 10.10 30.81
CA VAL A 43 23.76 9.80 30.64
C VAL A 43 24.28 10.30 29.29
N ASN A 44 23.43 10.30 28.23
CA ASN A 44 23.79 10.80 26.90
C ASN A 44 23.43 12.31 26.72
N GLY A 45 23.05 13.00 27.78
CA GLY A 45 22.75 14.43 27.76
C GLY A 45 21.45 14.79 27.03
N LEU A 46 20.51 13.85 27.01
CA LEU A 46 19.16 13.97 26.45
C LEU A 46 18.12 13.81 27.55
N ILE A 47 16.89 14.24 27.28
CA ILE A 47 15.76 14.11 28.21
C ILE A 47 14.56 13.46 27.49
N LEU A 48 13.83 12.61 28.22
CA LEU A 48 12.52 12.12 27.79
C LEU A 48 11.45 13.13 28.24
N VAL A 49 10.77 13.75 27.30
CA VAL A 49 9.66 14.67 27.56
C VAL A 49 8.35 13.88 27.44
N THR A 50 7.62 13.81 28.57
CA THR A 50 6.29 13.22 28.61
C THR A 50 5.25 14.34 28.67
N LYS A 51 4.46 14.53 27.62
CA LYS A 51 3.38 15.52 27.58
C LYS A 51 2.04 14.81 27.75
N PRO A 52 1.24 15.14 28.79
CA PRO A 52 -0.10 14.60 28.94
C PRO A 52 -0.91 14.82 27.65
N ASN A 53 -1.59 13.79 27.16
CA ASN A 53 -2.38 13.74 25.92
C ASN A 53 -1.60 13.90 24.58
N PHE A 54 -0.28 14.11 24.60
CA PHE A 54 0.53 14.25 23.38
C PHE A 54 1.53 13.09 23.18
N GLY A 55 1.97 12.46 24.27
CA GLY A 55 2.86 11.30 24.21
C GLY A 55 4.30 11.57 24.67
N LEU A 56 5.20 10.71 24.21
CA LEU A 56 6.63 10.65 24.55
C LEU A 56 7.47 11.27 23.44
N GLN A 57 8.48 12.04 23.79
CA GLN A 57 9.43 12.64 22.84
C GLN A 57 10.81 12.77 23.49
N ILE A 58 11.87 12.46 22.71
CA ILE A 58 13.24 12.75 23.14
C ILE A 58 13.60 14.17 22.72
N SER A 59 14.21 14.93 23.64
CA SER A 59 14.63 16.30 23.43
C SER A 59 16.08 16.52 23.87
N GLY A 60 16.79 17.32 23.10
CA GLY A 60 18.18 17.72 23.36
C GLY A 60 18.87 18.36 22.16
N PRO A 61 20.16 18.70 22.26
CA PRO A 61 20.92 19.26 21.15
C PRO A 61 20.99 18.27 19.97
N PRO A 62 20.84 18.75 18.70
CA PRO A 62 20.88 17.88 17.52
C PRO A 62 22.10 16.97 17.42
N SER A 63 23.29 17.49 17.79
CA SER A 63 24.53 16.70 17.82
C SER A 63 24.50 15.56 18.83
N LYS A 64 23.86 15.77 20.00
CA LYS A 64 23.71 14.72 21.01
C LYS A 64 22.64 13.71 20.64
N ILE A 65 21.58 14.14 19.92
CA ILE A 65 20.57 13.23 19.36
C ILE A 65 21.22 12.31 18.34
N ALA A 66 22.02 12.82 17.41
CA ALA A 66 22.78 12.04 16.43
C ALA A 66 23.73 11.05 17.12
N ALA A 67 24.60 11.53 18.02
CA ALA A 67 25.53 10.65 18.75
C ALA A 67 24.83 9.58 19.61
N CYS A 68 23.66 9.91 20.20
CA CYS A 68 22.87 8.93 20.93
C CYS A 68 22.25 7.90 19.99
N LYS A 69 21.85 8.30 18.78
CA LYS A 69 21.32 7.43 17.73
C LYS A 69 22.38 6.43 17.30
N ASP A 70 23.61 6.86 16.99
CA ASP A 70 24.74 6.00 16.64
C ASP A 70 25.03 5.01 17.77
N LYS A 71 25.00 5.47 19.01
CA LYS A 71 25.20 4.62 20.18
C LYS A 71 24.08 3.60 20.37
N VAL A 72 22.83 3.98 20.09
CA VAL A 72 21.69 3.06 20.18
C VAL A 72 21.73 2.03 19.07
N ILE A 73 22.12 2.41 17.86
CA ILE A 73 22.37 1.47 16.76
C ILE A 73 23.48 0.50 17.16
N PHE A 74 24.61 0.99 17.69
CA PHE A 74 25.71 0.15 18.15
C PHE A 74 25.29 -0.79 19.30
N LEU A 75 24.53 -0.31 20.30
CA LEU A 75 24.02 -1.13 21.39
C LEU A 75 22.90 -2.09 20.98
N ALA A 76 22.15 -1.76 19.94
CA ALA A 76 21.19 -2.68 19.32
C ALA A 76 21.90 -3.78 18.51
N THR A 77 23.13 -3.52 18.05
CA THR A 77 24.00 -4.52 17.44
C THR A 77 24.72 -5.42 18.47
N GLU A 78 24.80 -5.03 19.74
CA GLU A 78 25.11 -6.02 20.79
C GLU A 78 23.87 -6.89 21.01
N VAL A 79 23.95 -8.11 20.58
CA VAL A 79 22.96 -9.21 20.60
C VAL A 79 22.27 -9.34 21.97
N SER A 80 21.39 -8.40 22.29
CA SER A 80 20.81 -8.29 23.66
C SER A 80 19.38 -8.82 23.76
N ASP A 81 18.58 -8.78 22.69
CA ASP A 81 17.22 -9.27 22.70
C ASP A 81 17.09 -10.67 22.04
N ARG A 82 15.95 -11.33 22.28
CA ARG A 82 15.69 -12.68 21.76
C ARG A 82 15.70 -12.71 20.23
N LYS A 83 15.16 -11.69 19.58
CA LYS A 83 15.03 -11.63 18.12
C LYS A 83 16.40 -11.49 17.46
N SER A 84 17.24 -10.60 17.94
CA SER A 84 18.61 -10.41 17.46
C SER A 84 19.45 -11.70 17.65
N LYS A 85 19.25 -12.42 18.75
CA LYS A 85 19.92 -13.71 19.00
C LYS A 85 19.53 -14.79 18.00
N ILE A 86 18.27 -14.82 17.57
CA ILE A 86 17.80 -15.76 16.53
C ILE A 86 18.50 -15.46 15.21
N TRP A 87 18.55 -14.19 14.78
CA TRP A 87 19.21 -13.82 13.54
C TRP A 87 20.71 -14.03 13.58
N TYR A 88 21.34 -13.76 14.71
CA TYR A 88 22.75 -14.08 14.90
C TYR A 88 23.02 -15.60 14.93
N THR A 89 22.06 -16.41 15.41
CA THR A 89 22.13 -17.87 15.29
C THR A 89 22.10 -18.32 13.83
N ALA A 90 21.26 -17.69 12.99
CA ALA A 90 21.25 -17.95 11.55
C ALA A 90 22.61 -17.64 10.92
N GLU A 91 23.20 -16.51 11.30
CA GLU A 91 24.51 -16.05 10.84
C GLU A 91 25.63 -17.04 11.18
N ILE A 92 25.63 -17.60 12.40
CA ILE A 92 26.61 -18.63 12.80
C ILE A 92 26.60 -19.82 11.83
N PHE A 93 25.40 -20.24 11.36
CA PHE A 93 25.31 -21.36 10.41
C PHE A 93 25.66 -20.96 8.96
N LEU A 94 25.37 -19.71 8.57
CA LEU A 94 25.58 -19.24 7.19
C LEU A 94 27.04 -18.87 6.91
N SER A 95 27.78 -18.35 7.91
CA SER A 95 29.13 -17.80 7.74
C SER A 95 30.25 -18.66 8.32
N SER A 96 29.95 -19.74 9.04
CA SER A 96 30.97 -20.57 9.69
C SER A 96 31.80 -21.34 8.66
N GLU A 97 33.12 -21.18 8.72
CA GLU A 97 34.07 -22.06 8.01
C GLU A 97 34.11 -23.50 8.58
N LYS A 98 33.77 -23.64 9.84
CA LYS A 98 33.67 -24.92 10.55
C LYS A 98 32.22 -25.29 10.78
N ILE A 99 31.92 -26.58 10.84
CA ILE A 99 30.60 -27.10 11.16
C ILE A 99 30.25 -26.69 12.60
N PRO A 100 29.31 -25.73 12.83
CA PRO A 100 29.00 -25.25 14.16
C PRO A 100 28.21 -26.29 14.95
N THR A 101 28.47 -26.34 16.27
CA THR A 101 27.77 -27.16 17.20
C THR A 101 26.77 -26.36 18.03
N ILE A 102 25.91 -27.02 18.80
CA ILE A 102 25.01 -26.34 19.73
C ILE A 102 25.78 -25.64 20.86
N GLU A 103 26.93 -26.20 21.23
CA GLU A 103 27.83 -25.65 22.22
C GLU A 103 28.41 -24.32 21.74
N ASP A 104 28.77 -24.22 20.46
CA ASP A 104 29.24 -22.95 19.85
C ASP A 104 28.15 -21.89 19.92
N VAL A 105 26.90 -22.24 19.62
CA VAL A 105 25.75 -21.30 19.74
C VAL A 105 25.55 -20.87 21.20
N CYS A 106 25.65 -21.78 22.16
CA CYS A 106 25.55 -21.46 23.59
C CYS A 106 26.63 -20.48 24.03
N GLU A 107 27.88 -20.73 23.62
CA GLU A 107 29.05 -19.92 24.00
C GLU A 107 28.98 -18.52 23.38
N ILE A 108 28.80 -18.46 22.05
CA ILE A 108 28.74 -17.19 21.28
C ILE A 108 27.62 -16.30 21.79
N LEU A 109 26.43 -16.87 22.02
CA LEU A 109 25.25 -16.08 22.43
C LEU A 109 25.11 -15.94 23.94
N SER A 110 25.96 -16.57 24.71
CA SER A 110 25.88 -16.64 26.19
C SER A 110 24.47 -17.07 26.66
N VAL A 111 23.97 -18.18 26.11
CA VAL A 111 22.63 -18.73 26.42
C VAL A 111 22.69 -20.18 26.89
N SER A 112 21.64 -20.62 27.59
CA SER A 112 21.50 -22.01 28.00
C SER A 112 21.23 -22.94 26.80
N ARG A 113 21.61 -24.21 26.92
CA ARG A 113 21.37 -25.21 25.87
C ARG A 113 19.89 -25.33 25.45
N PRO A 114 18.88 -25.33 26.34
CA PRO A 114 17.47 -25.30 25.94
C PRO A 114 17.12 -24.09 25.11
N THR A 115 17.63 -22.89 25.47
CA THR A 115 17.41 -21.64 24.73
C THR A 115 18.05 -21.70 23.34
N ALA A 116 19.27 -22.25 23.23
CA ALA A 116 19.93 -22.44 21.94
C ALA A 116 19.12 -23.38 21.02
N VAL A 117 18.56 -24.46 21.57
CA VAL A 117 17.69 -25.39 20.83
C VAL A 117 16.46 -24.66 20.28
N ASP A 118 15.83 -23.79 21.07
CA ASP A 118 14.67 -23.00 20.62
C ASP A 118 15.05 -22.05 19.48
N TYR A 119 16.19 -21.37 19.57
CA TYR A 119 16.67 -20.50 18.49
C TYR A 119 16.98 -21.28 17.21
N ILE A 120 17.66 -22.43 17.33
CA ILE A 120 17.97 -23.32 16.19
C ILE A 120 16.68 -23.81 15.53
N ARG A 121 15.62 -24.09 16.30
CA ARG A 121 14.32 -24.50 15.75
C ARG A 121 13.70 -23.39 14.90
N GLU A 122 13.66 -22.15 15.39
CA GLU A 122 13.13 -20.99 14.65
C GLU A 122 13.96 -20.70 13.39
N VAL A 123 15.29 -20.78 13.50
CA VAL A 123 16.18 -20.63 12.33
C VAL A 123 15.93 -21.73 11.30
N ARG A 124 15.73 -22.98 11.73
CA ARG A 124 15.43 -24.09 10.82
C ARG A 124 14.11 -23.87 10.07
N GLU A 125 13.08 -23.38 10.75
CA GLU A 125 11.78 -23.06 10.11
C GLU A 125 11.94 -21.95 9.07
N TRP A 126 12.73 -20.91 9.37
CA TRP A 126 13.03 -19.85 8.41
C TRP A 126 13.89 -20.37 7.26
N PHE A 127 14.98 -21.10 7.52
CA PHE A 127 15.82 -21.70 6.48
C PHE A 127 15.01 -22.57 5.50
N THR A 128 14.05 -23.33 6.00
CA THR A 128 13.20 -24.16 5.14
C THR A 128 12.41 -23.31 4.15
N LYS A 129 11.91 -22.14 4.58
CA LYS A 129 11.21 -21.17 3.71
C LYS A 129 12.15 -20.57 2.66
N GLU A 130 13.43 -20.37 3.01
CA GLU A 130 14.46 -19.86 2.09
C GLU A 130 15.08 -20.96 1.21
N GLY A 131 14.55 -22.18 1.24
CA GLY A 131 15.07 -23.30 0.47
C GLY A 131 16.43 -23.79 0.96
N ILE A 132 16.74 -23.59 2.26
CA ILE A 132 17.96 -24.05 2.93
C ILE A 132 17.59 -25.19 3.88
N GLN A 133 18.29 -26.32 3.75
CA GLN A 133 18.12 -27.45 4.65
C GLN A 133 19.19 -27.45 5.73
N LEU A 134 18.79 -27.32 7.01
CA LEU A 134 19.69 -27.43 8.16
C LEU A 134 19.77 -28.89 8.63
N CYS A 135 20.85 -29.55 8.31
CA CYS A 135 21.13 -30.97 8.65
C CYS A 135 21.93 -31.06 9.95
N CYS A 136 21.49 -31.91 10.87
CA CYS A 136 22.20 -32.20 12.11
C CYS A 136 22.80 -33.62 12.07
N LYS A 137 24.12 -33.75 12.26
CA LYS A 137 24.79 -35.04 12.42
C LYS A 137 25.26 -35.18 13.86
N SER A 138 24.76 -36.23 14.54
CA SER A 138 25.12 -36.49 15.93
C SER A 138 26.64 -36.59 16.10
N GLY A 139 27.19 -35.77 17.00
CA GLY A 139 28.63 -35.71 17.28
C GLY A 139 29.45 -34.86 16.30
N PHE A 140 28.85 -34.32 15.22
CA PHE A 140 29.55 -33.54 14.20
C PHE A 140 29.07 -32.10 14.10
N GLY A 141 27.85 -31.78 14.57
CA GLY A 141 27.27 -30.44 14.50
C GLY A 141 26.23 -30.25 13.39
N TYR A 142 26.05 -29.01 12.96
CA TYR A 142 25.02 -28.60 11.98
C TYR A 142 25.66 -28.17 10.66
N SER A 143 25.19 -28.73 9.54
CA SER A 143 25.59 -28.35 8.19
C SER A 143 24.36 -27.82 7.41
N ILE A 144 24.60 -26.96 6.46
CA ILE A 144 23.56 -26.45 5.53
C ILE A 144 23.73 -27.07 4.16
N GLU A 145 22.60 -27.43 3.54
CA GLU A 145 22.52 -27.90 2.16
C GLU A 145 21.54 -26.97 1.40
N ALA A 146 22.05 -26.21 0.45
CA ALA A 146 21.26 -25.29 -0.37
C ALA A 146 22.04 -24.90 -1.62
N LYS A 147 21.34 -24.26 -2.57
CA LYS A 147 22.00 -23.54 -3.64
C LYS A 147 22.70 -22.30 -3.11
N GLU A 148 23.82 -21.92 -3.74
CA GLU A 148 24.63 -20.79 -3.29
C GLU A 148 23.85 -19.46 -3.30
N GLU A 149 22.98 -19.25 -4.31
CA GLU A 149 22.10 -18.08 -4.35
C GLU A 149 21.20 -17.96 -3.11
N ASN A 150 20.61 -19.08 -2.65
CA ASN A 150 19.74 -19.09 -1.46
C ASN A 150 20.55 -18.78 -0.17
N ILE A 151 21.78 -19.26 -0.10
CA ILE A 151 22.67 -18.96 1.03
C ILE A 151 22.99 -17.46 1.08
N ARG A 152 23.33 -16.86 -0.04
CA ARG A 152 23.63 -15.42 -0.11
C ARG A 152 22.41 -14.57 0.20
N ASP A 153 21.24 -14.94 -0.34
CA ASP A 153 19.99 -14.25 -0.04
C ASP A 153 19.68 -14.32 1.47
N ALA A 154 19.85 -15.48 2.08
CA ALA A 154 19.65 -15.65 3.51
C ALA A 154 20.65 -14.83 4.35
N ILE A 155 21.91 -14.69 3.92
CA ILE A 155 22.89 -13.83 4.60
C ILE A 155 22.41 -12.37 4.53
N VAL A 156 22.05 -11.87 3.35
CA VAL A 156 21.55 -10.49 3.17
C VAL A 156 20.32 -10.23 4.02
N GLU A 157 19.36 -11.16 4.02
CA GLU A 157 18.12 -11.04 4.78
C GLU A 157 18.34 -11.15 6.29
N SER A 158 19.29 -11.99 6.73
CA SER A 158 19.65 -12.07 8.16
C SER A 158 20.24 -10.77 8.68
N ILE A 159 21.08 -10.08 7.86
CA ILE A 159 21.65 -8.77 8.18
C ILE A 159 20.53 -7.71 8.26
N LYS A 160 19.65 -7.66 7.27
CA LYS A 160 18.51 -6.73 7.25
C LYS A 160 17.63 -6.90 8.48
N ASN A 161 17.27 -8.14 8.81
CA ASN A 161 16.44 -8.45 9.97
C ASN A 161 17.14 -8.22 11.31
N PHE A 162 18.45 -8.43 11.38
CA PHE A 162 19.26 -8.10 12.54
C PHE A 162 19.27 -6.60 12.81
N LEU A 163 19.45 -5.77 11.80
CA LEU A 163 19.37 -4.31 11.89
C LEU A 163 17.94 -3.82 12.19
N GLY A 164 16.92 -4.57 11.75
CA GLY A 164 15.52 -4.30 12.06
C GLY A 164 15.12 -2.85 11.76
N PHE A 165 14.56 -2.16 12.75
CA PHE A 165 14.16 -0.75 12.60
C PHE A 165 15.32 0.23 12.35
N GLY A 166 16.56 -0.17 12.63
CA GLY A 166 17.76 0.62 12.34
C GLY A 166 18.17 0.60 10.87
N PHE A 167 17.66 -0.35 10.09
CA PHE A 167 18.06 -0.54 8.70
C PHE A 167 17.90 0.72 7.85
N GLN A 168 16.77 1.40 7.96
CA GLN A 168 16.47 2.64 7.23
C GLN A 168 17.45 3.77 7.55
N THR A 169 17.83 3.89 8.82
CA THR A 169 18.80 4.89 9.27
C THR A 169 20.19 4.59 8.72
N VAL A 170 20.64 3.34 8.84
CA VAL A 170 21.92 2.90 8.31
C VAL A 170 21.97 3.10 6.79
N ALA A 171 20.88 2.85 6.09
CA ALA A 171 20.76 3.07 4.65
C ALA A 171 20.94 4.55 4.28
N SER A 172 20.22 5.45 4.94
CA SER A 172 20.35 6.90 4.67
C SER A 172 21.75 7.43 5.01
N GLU A 173 22.35 6.98 6.12
CA GLU A 173 23.72 7.36 6.48
C GLU A 173 24.75 6.82 5.49
N PHE A 174 24.57 5.60 4.99
CA PHE A 174 25.43 5.01 3.97
C PHE A 174 25.38 5.80 2.67
N VAL A 175 24.21 6.16 2.19
CA VAL A 175 24.04 6.96 0.96
C VAL A 175 24.69 8.34 1.10
N GLN A 176 24.62 8.96 2.30
CA GLN A 176 25.26 10.25 2.60
C GLN A 176 26.77 10.19 2.83
N GLY A 177 27.36 8.99 2.85
CA GLY A 177 28.80 8.81 3.06
C GLY A 177 29.25 9.01 4.52
N HIS A 178 28.32 8.98 5.49
CA HIS A 178 28.63 9.23 6.90
C HIS A 178 28.97 7.96 7.70
N THR A 179 28.57 6.79 7.22
CA THR A 179 28.78 5.53 7.96
C THR A 179 29.46 4.48 7.08
N ARG A 180 30.56 3.94 7.56
CA ARG A 180 31.08 2.66 7.06
C ARG A 180 30.27 1.56 7.75
N PRO A 181 29.44 0.80 7.04
CA PRO A 181 28.68 -0.28 7.65
C PRO A 181 29.67 -1.34 8.16
N ASN A 182 29.99 -1.30 9.43
CA ASN A 182 30.68 -2.40 10.10
C ASN A 182 29.65 -3.52 10.33
N LEU A 183 29.24 -4.14 9.21
CA LEU A 183 28.19 -5.15 9.18
C LEU A 183 28.74 -6.47 9.69
N LEU A 184 28.74 -6.65 11.04
CA LEU A 184 28.88 -7.94 11.73
C LEU A 184 30.12 -8.79 11.37
N GLY A 185 31.19 -8.18 10.86
CA GLY A 185 32.37 -8.94 10.42
C GLY A 185 32.18 -9.79 9.16
N ILE A 186 30.96 -9.81 8.58
CA ILE A 186 30.62 -10.63 7.40
C ILE A 186 31.29 -10.10 6.15
N ALA A 187 31.48 -8.81 6.06
CA ALA A 187 32.15 -8.17 4.93
C ALA A 187 33.67 -8.08 5.08
N GLY A 188 34.26 -8.53 6.19
CA GLY A 188 35.69 -8.42 6.46
C GLY A 188 36.22 -7.00 6.28
N ASP A 189 37.37 -6.85 5.65
CA ASP A 189 37.97 -5.55 5.27
C ASP A 189 37.43 -5.02 3.93
N THR A 190 36.15 -5.28 3.59
CA THR A 190 35.55 -4.84 2.33
C THR A 190 35.41 -3.32 2.31
N ASP A 191 35.97 -2.68 1.29
CA ASP A 191 35.82 -1.24 1.07
C ASP A 191 34.43 -0.91 0.50
N PHE A 192 33.57 -0.41 1.36
CA PHE A 192 32.22 0.00 0.96
C PHE A 192 32.19 1.28 0.11
N ASP A 193 33.24 2.10 0.14
CA ASP A 193 33.33 3.31 -0.69
C ASP A 193 33.48 2.92 -2.18
N ALA A 194 34.26 1.87 -2.46
CA ALA A 194 34.37 1.31 -3.80
C ALA A 194 33.05 0.70 -4.30
N ILE A 195 32.36 -0.05 -3.44
CA ILE A 195 31.03 -0.61 -3.75
C ILE A 195 30.02 0.51 -4.04
N LYS A 196 30.02 1.55 -3.21
CA LYS A 196 29.15 2.72 -3.42
C LYS A 196 29.45 3.43 -4.73
N SER A 197 30.72 3.61 -5.06
CA SER A 197 31.15 4.21 -6.33
C SER A 197 30.65 3.43 -7.55
N LEU A 198 30.62 2.08 -7.47
CA LEU A 198 30.03 1.25 -8.52
C LEU A 198 28.53 1.48 -8.63
N ILE A 199 27.79 1.48 -7.49
CA ILE A 199 26.34 1.67 -7.50
C ILE A 199 26.00 3.05 -8.07
N ASP A 200 26.70 4.11 -7.62
CA ASP A 200 26.51 5.47 -8.11
C ASP A 200 26.79 5.57 -9.62
N GLY A 201 27.81 4.87 -10.12
CA GLY A 201 28.14 4.79 -11.54
C GLY A 201 27.02 4.13 -12.35
N VAL A 202 26.49 3.00 -11.87
CA VAL A 202 25.35 2.32 -12.52
C VAL A 202 24.13 3.22 -12.54
N GLN A 203 23.77 3.85 -11.41
CA GLN A 203 22.64 4.78 -11.32
C GLN A 203 22.76 5.95 -12.31
N ALA A 204 23.97 6.51 -12.43
CA ALA A 204 24.23 7.61 -13.37
C ALA A 204 24.06 7.19 -14.84
N GLU A 205 24.52 5.99 -15.21
CA GLU A 205 24.41 5.49 -16.59
C GLU A 205 22.98 5.12 -16.97
N ILE A 206 22.19 4.54 -16.03
CA ILE A 206 20.78 4.19 -16.28
C ILE A 206 19.83 5.36 -16.04
N ALA A 207 20.33 6.53 -15.60
CA ALA A 207 19.55 7.71 -15.25
C ALA A 207 18.42 7.45 -14.22
N LYS A 208 18.66 6.55 -13.25
CA LYS A 208 17.70 6.21 -12.18
C LYS A 208 18.34 6.34 -10.81
N ARG A 209 17.58 6.77 -9.80
CA ARG A 209 18.02 6.77 -8.40
C ARG A 209 17.22 5.77 -7.61
N PHE A 210 17.91 4.82 -6.98
CA PHE A 210 17.30 3.83 -6.10
C PHE A 210 16.98 4.41 -4.72
N THR A 211 16.07 3.75 -3.98
CA THR A 211 15.84 4.09 -2.58
C THR A 211 17.09 3.84 -1.74
N ASP A 212 17.25 4.57 -0.63
CA ASP A 212 18.40 4.40 0.26
C ASP A 212 18.51 2.95 0.77
N GLU A 213 17.36 2.31 1.05
CA GLU A 213 17.28 0.92 1.49
C GLU A 213 17.79 -0.04 0.41
N ASP A 214 17.38 0.14 -0.83
CA ASP A 214 17.81 -0.72 -1.93
C ASP A 214 19.29 -0.50 -2.27
N VAL A 215 19.80 0.73 -2.18
CA VAL A 215 21.24 1.01 -2.31
C VAL A 215 22.04 0.24 -1.26
N LEU A 216 21.60 0.22 -0.01
CA LEU A 216 22.27 -0.54 1.04
C LEU A 216 22.14 -2.06 0.81
N LEU A 217 20.97 -2.58 0.40
CA LEU A 217 20.78 -4.00 0.10
C LEU A 217 21.68 -4.46 -1.06
N ILE A 218 21.80 -3.66 -2.12
CA ILE A 218 22.73 -3.92 -3.23
C ILE A 218 24.16 -3.95 -2.70
N ALA A 219 24.55 -2.97 -1.89
CA ALA A 219 25.91 -2.89 -1.34
C ALA A 219 26.24 -4.12 -0.47
N ILE A 220 25.32 -4.55 0.40
CA ILE A 220 25.46 -5.78 1.20
C ILE A 220 25.58 -7.01 0.28
N SER A 221 24.74 -7.11 -0.75
CA SER A 221 24.77 -8.24 -1.68
C SER A 221 26.09 -8.33 -2.45
N ILE A 222 26.66 -7.19 -2.84
CA ILE A 222 28.00 -7.14 -3.46
C ILE A 222 29.09 -7.58 -2.46
N ALA A 223 29.04 -7.07 -1.23
CA ALA A 223 30.02 -7.42 -0.19
C ALA A 223 29.97 -8.92 0.16
N VAL A 224 28.77 -9.48 0.30
CA VAL A 224 28.57 -10.93 0.50
C VAL A 224 29.12 -11.72 -0.69
N SER A 225 28.83 -11.27 -1.93
CA SER A 225 29.35 -11.94 -3.12
C SER A 225 30.87 -11.95 -3.17
N ILE A 226 31.53 -10.83 -2.87
CA ILE A 226 33.00 -10.73 -2.79
C ILE A 226 33.55 -11.73 -1.74
N SER A 227 32.97 -11.75 -0.54
CA SER A 227 33.37 -12.67 0.53
C SER A 227 33.23 -14.15 0.11
N ARG A 228 32.08 -14.50 -0.50
CA ARG A 228 31.78 -15.87 -0.94
C ARG A 228 32.69 -16.31 -2.09
N ILE A 229 33.00 -15.41 -3.04
CA ILE A 229 33.93 -15.69 -4.14
C ILE A 229 35.36 -15.94 -3.60
N LYS A 230 35.82 -15.14 -2.63
CA LYS A 230 37.12 -15.35 -1.95
C LYS A 230 37.17 -16.70 -1.25
N ALA A 231 36.07 -17.16 -0.67
CA ALA A 231 35.92 -18.48 -0.08
C ALA A 231 35.70 -19.60 -1.11
N SER A 232 35.82 -19.30 -2.42
CA SER A 232 35.67 -20.26 -3.53
C SER A 232 34.27 -20.83 -3.74
N PHE A 233 33.24 -20.21 -3.18
CA PHE A 233 31.84 -20.52 -3.48
C PHE A 233 31.40 -19.78 -4.73
N LYS A 234 30.77 -20.48 -5.68
CA LYS A 234 30.34 -19.92 -6.96
C LYS A 234 28.87 -20.19 -7.20
N ILE A 235 28.19 -19.21 -7.76
CA ILE A 235 26.80 -19.36 -8.19
C ILE A 235 26.76 -20.12 -9.52
N ALA A 236 25.94 -21.19 -9.56
CA ALA A 236 25.66 -21.99 -10.75
C ALA A 236 24.20 -21.73 -11.17
N PHE A 237 23.98 -20.79 -12.08
CA PHE A 237 22.67 -20.52 -12.66
C PHE A 237 22.32 -21.49 -13.80
N ASP A 238 21.02 -21.73 -13.99
CA ASP A 238 20.50 -22.37 -15.19
C ASP A 238 20.79 -21.51 -16.43
N GLN A 239 21.43 -22.12 -17.45
CA GLN A 239 21.84 -21.42 -18.67
C GLN A 239 20.71 -20.66 -19.39
N LYS A 240 19.45 -21.16 -19.32
CA LYS A 240 18.31 -20.49 -19.92
C LYS A 240 17.95 -19.17 -19.21
N LYS A 241 18.01 -19.14 -17.88
CA LYS A 241 17.70 -17.94 -17.08
C LYS A 241 18.79 -16.87 -17.20
N ILE A 242 20.07 -17.29 -17.34
CA ILE A 242 21.19 -16.36 -17.49
C ILE A 242 21.04 -15.50 -18.75
N LEU A 243 20.59 -16.05 -19.85
CA LEU A 243 20.57 -15.33 -21.13
C LEU A 243 19.66 -14.10 -21.07
N ASP A 244 18.47 -14.25 -20.52
CA ASP A 244 17.49 -13.15 -20.41
C ASP A 244 18.00 -12.04 -19.47
N ILE A 245 18.67 -12.42 -18.37
CA ILE A 245 19.26 -11.47 -17.44
C ILE A 245 20.44 -10.73 -18.08
N LEU A 246 21.31 -11.44 -18.79
CA LEU A 246 22.51 -10.85 -19.42
C LEU A 246 22.18 -9.88 -20.55
N LEU A 247 21.02 -10.02 -21.19
CA LEU A 247 20.54 -9.10 -22.24
C LEU A 247 19.87 -7.83 -21.66
N ASN A 248 19.60 -7.79 -20.36
CA ASN A 248 19.01 -6.61 -19.73
C ASN A 248 20.01 -5.43 -19.76
N PRO A 249 19.58 -4.20 -20.12
CA PRO A 249 20.43 -3.01 -20.16
C PRO A 249 21.16 -2.73 -18.84
N ILE A 250 20.49 -2.92 -17.69
CA ILE A 250 21.09 -2.74 -16.37
C ILE A 250 22.24 -3.72 -16.15
N THR A 251 22.08 -4.98 -16.60
CA THR A 251 23.14 -5.99 -16.51
C THR A 251 24.35 -5.63 -17.36
N LEU A 252 24.13 -5.10 -18.55
CA LEU A 252 25.20 -4.64 -19.43
C LEU A 252 25.98 -3.49 -18.79
N THR A 253 25.26 -2.52 -18.21
CA THR A 253 25.88 -1.42 -17.45
C THR A 253 26.67 -1.93 -16.25
N LEU A 254 26.09 -2.85 -15.46
CA LEU A 254 26.77 -3.47 -14.32
C LEU A 254 28.07 -4.19 -14.79
N LYS A 255 28.01 -4.96 -15.87
CA LYS A 255 29.16 -5.69 -16.44
C LYS A 255 30.30 -4.77 -16.84
N ASN A 256 29.99 -3.57 -17.34
CA ASN A 256 31.00 -2.58 -17.70
C ASN A 256 31.65 -1.95 -16.47
N ASN A 257 30.92 -1.75 -15.40
CA ASN A 257 31.39 -1.08 -14.18
C ASN A 257 32.06 -2.01 -13.18
N ILE A 258 31.73 -3.31 -13.17
CA ILE A 258 32.18 -4.27 -12.14
C ILE A 258 33.68 -4.56 -12.16
N LYS A 259 34.35 -4.34 -13.30
CA LYS A 259 35.82 -4.57 -13.47
C LYS A 259 36.65 -3.83 -12.43
N LYS A 260 36.24 -2.64 -12.01
CA LYS A 260 36.93 -1.88 -10.97
C LYS A 260 36.95 -2.64 -9.63
N LEU A 261 35.85 -3.30 -9.29
CA LEU A 261 35.78 -4.12 -8.07
C LEU A 261 36.61 -5.42 -8.22
N GLU A 262 36.65 -6.02 -9.42
CA GLU A 262 37.48 -7.20 -9.68
C GLU A 262 38.94 -6.90 -9.40
N ASP A 263 39.44 -5.75 -9.91
CA ASP A 263 40.81 -5.30 -9.72
C ASP A 263 41.12 -4.94 -8.26
N GLU A 264 40.18 -4.27 -7.56
CA GLU A 264 40.40 -3.82 -6.20
C GLU A 264 40.36 -4.97 -5.18
N PHE A 265 39.38 -5.86 -5.31
CA PHE A 265 39.22 -6.98 -4.37
C PHE A 265 39.93 -8.26 -4.78
N GLN A 266 40.60 -8.28 -5.95
CA GLN A 266 41.29 -9.45 -6.52
C GLN A 266 40.32 -10.67 -6.63
N VAL A 267 39.13 -10.43 -7.13
CA VAL A 267 38.09 -11.43 -7.40
C VAL A 267 37.69 -11.42 -8.87
N SER A 268 37.00 -12.46 -9.32
CA SER A 268 36.45 -12.51 -10.68
C SER A 268 34.97 -12.88 -10.61
N PHE A 269 34.12 -12.04 -11.19
CA PHE A 269 32.68 -12.27 -11.27
C PHE A 269 32.35 -13.03 -12.56
N THR A 270 31.88 -14.25 -12.42
CA THR A 270 31.34 -15.04 -13.55
C THR A 270 30.02 -14.46 -14.05
N ASP A 271 29.53 -14.90 -15.23
CA ASP A 271 28.21 -14.50 -15.71
C ASP A 271 27.08 -14.86 -14.72
N GLY A 272 27.22 -15.96 -13.97
CA GLY A 272 26.29 -16.30 -12.88
C GLY A 272 26.31 -15.30 -11.72
N GLU A 273 27.51 -14.85 -11.32
CA GLU A 273 27.69 -13.83 -10.28
C GLU A 273 27.11 -12.47 -10.72
N ILE A 274 27.41 -12.07 -11.97
CA ILE A 274 26.89 -10.83 -12.54
C ILE A 274 25.35 -10.90 -12.63
N SER A 275 24.80 -12.03 -13.06
CA SER A 275 23.35 -12.22 -13.13
C SER A 275 22.69 -12.13 -11.76
N TYR A 276 23.29 -12.74 -10.73
CA TYR A 276 22.80 -12.64 -9.35
C TYR A 276 22.75 -11.20 -8.85
N LEU A 277 23.83 -10.44 -9.04
CA LEU A 277 23.86 -9.03 -8.65
C LEU A 277 22.91 -8.17 -9.49
N ALA A 278 22.84 -8.43 -10.81
CA ALA A 278 21.95 -7.70 -11.71
C ALA A 278 20.48 -7.79 -11.28
N LEU A 279 20.03 -8.95 -10.75
CA LEU A 279 18.70 -9.09 -10.19
C LEU A 279 18.41 -8.07 -9.09
N ARG A 280 19.39 -7.75 -8.23
CA ARG A 280 19.24 -6.76 -7.16
C ARG A 280 19.08 -5.34 -7.72
N PHE A 281 19.81 -5.01 -8.80
CA PHE A 281 19.67 -3.71 -9.47
C PHE A 281 18.37 -3.59 -10.25
N ILE A 282 17.89 -4.68 -10.87
CA ILE A 282 16.65 -4.70 -11.65
C ILE A 282 15.43 -4.54 -10.74
N SER A 283 15.43 -5.22 -9.58
CA SER A 283 14.33 -5.16 -8.59
C SER A 283 14.41 -3.98 -7.61
N ALA A 284 15.43 -3.12 -7.73
CA ALA A 284 15.57 -1.96 -6.86
C ALA A 284 14.52 -0.88 -7.16
N LYS A 285 13.86 -0.40 -6.11
CA LYS A 285 12.84 0.67 -6.19
C LYS A 285 13.49 2.02 -6.47
N THR A 286 12.87 2.83 -7.31
CA THR A 286 13.37 4.17 -7.65
C THR A 286 12.72 5.25 -6.80
N GLN A 287 13.50 6.31 -6.48
CA GLN A 287 13.02 7.47 -5.69
C GLN A 287 12.25 8.49 -6.52
N GLU A 288 12.53 8.61 -7.81
CA GLU A 288 11.99 9.67 -8.67
C GLU A 288 10.73 9.19 -9.39
N LEU A 289 9.71 10.03 -9.34
CA LEU A 289 8.56 9.97 -10.24
C LEU A 289 8.99 10.58 -11.57
N GLU A 290 9.86 9.90 -12.34
CA GLU A 290 10.02 10.21 -13.77
C GLU A 290 8.64 10.11 -14.44
N PRO A 291 8.36 10.89 -15.49
CA PRO A 291 7.16 10.66 -16.26
C PRO A 291 7.13 9.19 -16.65
N PHE A 292 6.11 8.46 -16.16
CA PHE A 292 6.00 7.03 -16.40
C PHE A 292 5.95 6.78 -17.90
N GLU A 293 7.03 6.23 -18.44
CA GLU A 293 7.08 5.69 -19.79
C GLU A 293 6.96 4.17 -19.69
N ALA A 294 6.00 3.63 -20.37
CA ALA A 294 5.84 2.19 -20.55
C ALA A 294 5.83 1.88 -22.04
N SER A 295 6.30 0.70 -22.39
CA SER A 295 6.22 0.26 -23.77
C SER A 295 4.75 0.21 -24.26
N PRO A 296 4.50 0.42 -25.57
CA PRO A 296 3.14 0.37 -26.12
C PRO A 296 2.39 -0.92 -25.78
N GLU A 297 3.08 -2.06 -25.74
CA GLU A 297 2.52 -3.37 -25.37
C GLU A 297 1.92 -3.35 -23.96
N PHE A 298 2.67 -2.86 -22.96
CA PHE A 298 2.18 -2.82 -21.57
C PHE A 298 1.12 -1.74 -21.35
N LYS A 299 1.13 -0.69 -22.16
CA LYS A 299 0.04 0.29 -22.15
C LYS A 299 -1.27 -0.34 -22.62
N GLU A 300 -1.27 -1.09 -23.71
CA GLU A 300 -2.43 -1.84 -24.19
C GLU A 300 -2.93 -2.84 -23.14
N VAL A 301 -2.02 -3.60 -22.52
CA VAL A 301 -2.35 -4.54 -21.43
C VAL A 301 -2.99 -3.82 -20.23
N ALA A 302 -2.47 -2.65 -19.82
CA ALA A 302 -3.05 -1.89 -18.74
C ALA A 302 -4.46 -1.36 -19.10
N GLU A 303 -4.67 -0.89 -20.33
CA GLU A 303 -5.99 -0.48 -20.84
C GLU A 303 -6.99 -1.65 -20.83
N GLU A 304 -6.58 -2.82 -21.28
CA GLU A 304 -7.40 -4.05 -21.23
C GLU A 304 -7.77 -4.44 -19.80
N ILE A 305 -6.82 -4.38 -18.86
CA ILE A 305 -7.07 -4.67 -17.45
C ILE A 305 -8.06 -3.67 -16.84
N VAL A 306 -7.93 -2.38 -17.15
CA VAL A 306 -8.86 -1.35 -16.67
C VAL A 306 -10.26 -1.55 -17.26
N LEU A 307 -10.35 -1.89 -18.55
CA LEU A 307 -11.62 -2.21 -19.18
C LEU A 307 -12.26 -3.44 -18.53
N PHE A 308 -11.49 -4.49 -18.33
CA PHE A 308 -11.94 -5.70 -17.65
C PHE A 308 -12.40 -5.42 -16.22
N ALA A 309 -11.63 -4.63 -15.44
CA ALA A 309 -12.00 -4.22 -14.10
C ALA A 309 -13.33 -3.42 -14.09
N SER A 310 -13.53 -2.55 -15.11
CA SER A 310 -14.79 -1.83 -15.30
C SER A 310 -15.97 -2.79 -15.52
N GLN A 311 -15.76 -3.82 -16.31
CA GLN A 311 -16.77 -4.86 -16.54
C GLN A 311 -17.03 -5.67 -15.28
N LEU A 312 -15.99 -6.04 -14.54
CA LEU A 312 -16.07 -6.86 -13.32
C LEU A 312 -16.87 -6.18 -12.21
N VAL A 313 -16.66 -4.88 -12.02
CA VAL A 313 -17.33 -4.09 -10.96
C VAL A 313 -18.64 -3.45 -11.45
N GLY A 314 -18.87 -3.43 -12.78
CA GLY A 314 -20.03 -2.77 -13.39
C GLY A 314 -19.98 -1.24 -13.29
N LEU A 315 -18.80 -0.67 -13.07
CA LEU A 315 -18.56 0.76 -12.98
C LEU A 315 -17.58 1.14 -14.11
N PRO A 316 -17.93 2.07 -15.02
CA PRO A 316 -16.98 2.54 -16.00
C PRO A 316 -15.81 3.22 -15.28
N MET A 317 -14.65 2.58 -15.33
CA MET A 317 -13.42 3.15 -14.82
C MET A 317 -12.83 4.06 -15.91
N ASN A 318 -13.24 5.32 -15.91
CA ASN A 318 -12.64 6.34 -16.78
C ASN A 318 -11.25 6.68 -16.20
N ALA A 319 -10.30 5.77 -16.41
CA ALA A 319 -8.95 5.95 -15.92
C ALA A 319 -8.26 7.07 -16.70
N GLU A 320 -7.69 8.04 -15.97
CA GLU A 320 -6.83 9.06 -16.54
C GLU A 320 -5.60 8.40 -17.19
N ASN A 321 -5.06 8.98 -18.24
CA ASN A 321 -3.88 8.45 -18.92
C ASN A 321 -2.69 8.26 -17.97
N GLU A 322 -2.57 9.09 -16.94
CA GLU A 322 -1.56 8.94 -15.88
C GLU A 322 -1.69 7.60 -15.13
N PHE A 323 -2.91 7.22 -14.74
CA PHE A 323 -3.14 5.94 -14.05
C PHE A 323 -2.78 4.74 -14.94
N ILE A 324 -3.16 4.79 -16.22
CA ILE A 324 -2.83 3.72 -17.18
C ILE A 324 -1.32 3.60 -17.34
N LEU A 325 -0.60 4.71 -17.47
CA LEU A 325 0.86 4.71 -17.59
C LEU A 325 1.54 4.20 -16.32
N MET A 326 1.05 4.58 -15.13
CA MET A 326 1.57 4.08 -13.85
C MET A 326 1.39 2.56 -13.74
N LEU A 327 0.20 2.06 -14.06
CA LEU A 327 -0.08 0.62 -14.04
C LEU A 327 0.76 -0.12 -15.09
N ALA A 328 0.83 0.39 -16.32
CA ALA A 328 1.62 -0.20 -17.39
C ALA A 328 3.11 -0.32 -17.04
N HIS A 329 3.70 0.75 -16.49
CA HIS A 329 5.09 0.74 -16.03
C HIS A 329 5.33 -0.29 -14.92
N HIS A 330 4.42 -0.36 -13.94
CA HIS A 330 4.50 -1.37 -12.89
C HIS A 330 4.44 -2.79 -13.47
N LEU A 331 3.47 -3.07 -14.36
CA LEU A 331 3.32 -4.38 -14.98
C LEU A 331 4.55 -4.77 -15.80
N GLU A 332 5.13 -3.85 -16.58
CA GLU A 332 6.34 -4.08 -17.35
C GLU A 332 7.51 -4.51 -16.46
N THR A 333 7.69 -3.81 -15.34
CA THR A 333 8.73 -4.13 -14.36
C THR A 333 8.46 -5.47 -13.68
N ALA A 334 7.24 -5.68 -13.17
CA ALA A 334 6.85 -6.90 -12.46
C ALA A 334 6.96 -8.14 -13.35
N ILE A 335 6.48 -8.09 -14.58
CA ILE A 335 6.60 -9.20 -15.54
C ILE A 335 8.06 -9.52 -15.87
N ALA A 336 8.91 -8.49 -16.02
CA ALA A 336 10.35 -8.69 -16.23
C ALA A 336 11.00 -9.37 -15.00
N GLU A 337 10.67 -8.94 -13.79
CA GLU A 337 11.15 -9.51 -12.52
C GLU A 337 10.71 -10.97 -12.34
N ILE A 338 9.44 -11.27 -12.59
CA ILE A 338 8.91 -12.64 -12.51
C ILE A 338 9.60 -13.57 -13.51
N ARG A 339 9.83 -13.11 -14.76
CA ARG A 339 10.53 -13.90 -15.80
C ARG A 339 11.92 -14.33 -15.37
N ILE A 340 12.64 -13.46 -14.71
CA ILE A 340 14.00 -13.76 -14.22
C ILE A 340 14.01 -14.46 -12.86
N GLY A 341 12.83 -14.68 -12.25
CA GLY A 341 12.68 -15.35 -10.97
C GLY A 341 13.09 -14.50 -9.77
N ALA A 342 13.04 -13.17 -9.91
CA ALA A 342 13.22 -12.27 -8.78
C ALA A 342 12.10 -12.50 -7.75
N LYS A 343 12.46 -12.45 -6.46
CA LYS A 343 11.46 -12.56 -5.38
C LYS A 343 10.84 -11.18 -5.13
N THR A 344 9.54 -11.09 -5.28
CA THR A 344 8.78 -9.93 -4.84
C THR A 344 8.39 -10.09 -3.38
N GLU A 345 8.61 -9.09 -2.56
CA GLU A 345 8.13 -9.01 -1.17
C GLU A 345 7.09 -7.90 -1.04
N ASN A 346 5.95 -8.21 -0.46
CA ASN A 346 4.93 -7.22 -0.14
C ASN A 346 4.57 -7.28 1.36
N PRO A 347 5.24 -6.49 2.22
CA PRO A 347 4.96 -6.46 3.66
C PRO A 347 3.53 -6.06 4.00
N SER A 348 2.85 -5.37 3.08
CA SER A 348 1.49 -4.89 3.25
C SER A 348 0.42 -5.85 2.73
N LEU A 349 0.78 -7.01 2.17
CA LEU A 349 -0.15 -7.92 1.51
C LEU A 349 -1.36 -8.29 2.39
N LEU A 350 -1.11 -8.69 3.64
CA LEU A 350 -2.19 -9.05 4.57
C LEU A 350 -3.11 -7.87 4.89
N LEU A 351 -2.53 -6.66 4.98
CA LEU A 351 -3.29 -5.45 5.21
C LEU A 351 -4.11 -5.08 3.98
N VAL A 352 -3.54 -5.19 2.79
CA VAL A 352 -4.24 -4.94 1.52
C VAL A 352 -5.43 -5.90 1.36
N LYS A 353 -5.24 -7.18 1.60
CA LYS A 353 -6.33 -8.17 1.55
C LYS A 353 -7.46 -7.84 2.52
N LYS A 354 -7.12 -7.31 3.70
CA LYS A 354 -8.08 -7.00 4.75
C LYS A 354 -8.81 -5.67 4.53
N GLU A 355 -8.06 -4.61 4.21
CA GLU A 355 -8.61 -3.24 4.17
C GLU A 355 -9.11 -2.85 2.76
N TYR A 356 -8.72 -3.60 1.71
CA TYR A 356 -9.07 -3.34 0.31
C TYR A 356 -9.54 -4.61 -0.42
N PRO A 357 -10.56 -5.33 0.10
CA PRO A 357 -11.00 -6.62 -0.46
C PRO A 357 -11.53 -6.51 -1.90
N VAL A 358 -12.24 -5.43 -2.26
CA VAL A 358 -12.73 -5.21 -3.63
C VAL A 358 -11.57 -4.94 -4.59
N PRO A 359 -10.64 -3.99 -4.36
CA PRO A 359 -9.43 -3.83 -5.15
C PRO A 359 -8.61 -5.10 -5.29
N TYR A 360 -8.48 -5.89 -4.21
CA TYR A 360 -7.74 -7.15 -4.24
C TYR A 360 -8.43 -8.18 -5.14
N SER A 361 -9.75 -8.33 -5.07
CA SER A 361 -10.51 -9.23 -5.95
C SER A 361 -10.38 -8.85 -7.42
N ILE A 362 -10.37 -7.54 -7.73
CA ILE A 362 -10.11 -7.04 -9.09
C ILE A 362 -8.72 -7.47 -9.55
N ALA A 363 -7.70 -7.22 -8.72
CA ALA A 363 -6.30 -7.55 -9.04
C ALA A 363 -6.08 -9.07 -9.20
N GLU A 364 -6.69 -9.88 -8.32
CA GLU A 364 -6.62 -11.34 -8.39
C GLU A 364 -7.22 -11.86 -9.70
N ARG A 365 -8.34 -11.28 -10.13
CA ARG A 365 -8.97 -11.66 -11.39
C ARG A 365 -8.17 -11.17 -12.60
N ALA A 366 -7.62 -9.95 -12.55
CA ALA A 366 -6.75 -9.39 -13.57
C ALA A 366 -5.44 -10.19 -13.71
N SER A 367 -4.88 -10.70 -12.61
CA SER A 367 -3.68 -11.52 -12.65
C SER A 367 -3.84 -12.77 -13.50
N LYS A 368 -5.04 -13.35 -13.57
CA LYS A 368 -5.33 -14.50 -14.45
C LYS A 368 -5.28 -14.15 -15.93
N MET A 369 -5.56 -12.90 -16.30
CA MET A 369 -5.35 -12.42 -17.67
C MET A 369 -3.85 -12.31 -17.97
N LEU A 370 -3.09 -11.70 -17.05
CA LEU A 370 -1.63 -11.58 -17.18
C LEU A 370 -0.95 -12.96 -17.28
N GLU A 371 -1.35 -13.92 -16.44
CA GLU A 371 -0.83 -15.29 -16.46
C GLU A 371 -1.02 -15.96 -17.85
N ARG A 372 -2.18 -15.74 -18.49
CA ARG A 372 -2.47 -16.27 -19.82
C ARG A 372 -1.68 -15.54 -20.91
N SER A 373 -1.61 -14.21 -20.84
CA SER A 373 -0.91 -13.39 -21.86
C SER A 373 0.59 -13.62 -21.86
N PHE A 374 1.19 -13.73 -20.68
CA PHE A 374 2.64 -13.83 -20.53
C PHE A 374 3.16 -15.23 -20.21
N HIS A 375 2.27 -16.22 -20.07
CA HIS A 375 2.60 -17.62 -19.70
C HIS A 375 3.44 -17.73 -18.41
N LEU A 376 3.06 -16.97 -17.40
CA LEU A 376 3.71 -16.87 -16.09
C LEU A 376 2.71 -17.15 -14.98
N THR A 377 3.20 -17.38 -13.77
CA THR A 377 2.37 -17.36 -12.56
C THR A 377 2.65 -16.06 -11.82
N ILE A 378 1.61 -15.29 -11.52
CA ILE A 378 1.73 -14.03 -10.80
C ILE A 378 1.69 -14.33 -9.30
N PRO A 379 2.75 -13.98 -8.52
CA PRO A 379 2.76 -14.18 -7.07
C PRO A 379 1.70 -13.33 -6.34
N ASP A 380 1.23 -13.82 -5.19
CA ASP A 380 0.28 -13.10 -4.32
C ASP A 380 0.78 -11.70 -3.94
N GLU A 381 2.08 -11.55 -3.75
CA GLU A 381 2.74 -10.29 -3.44
C GLU A 381 2.53 -9.25 -4.54
N GLU A 382 2.64 -9.66 -5.82
CA GLU A 382 2.38 -8.82 -6.98
C GLU A 382 0.89 -8.50 -7.15
N ILE A 383 0.03 -9.49 -6.92
CA ILE A 383 -1.43 -9.24 -6.88
C ILE A 383 -1.75 -8.16 -5.86
N GLY A 384 -1.08 -8.18 -4.70
CA GLY A 384 -1.21 -7.14 -3.68
C GLY A 384 -0.76 -5.76 -4.15
N TYR A 385 0.30 -5.64 -4.93
CA TYR A 385 0.73 -4.36 -5.52
C TYR A 385 -0.27 -3.86 -6.57
N ILE A 386 -0.72 -4.71 -7.48
CA ILE A 386 -1.76 -4.37 -8.48
C ILE A 386 -3.03 -3.89 -7.75
N ALA A 387 -3.40 -4.53 -6.64
CA ALA A 387 -4.55 -4.14 -5.83
C ALA A 387 -4.40 -2.72 -5.25
N ILE A 388 -3.19 -2.31 -4.86
CA ILE A 388 -2.92 -0.95 -4.37
C ILE A 388 -3.19 0.09 -5.47
N TYR A 389 -2.82 -0.18 -6.73
CA TYR A 389 -3.16 0.71 -7.84
C TYR A 389 -4.68 0.89 -7.97
N PHE A 390 -5.43 -0.21 -7.94
CA PHE A 390 -6.89 -0.13 -7.97
C PHE A 390 -7.47 0.54 -6.73
N ALA A 391 -6.89 0.33 -5.55
CA ALA A 391 -7.31 1.02 -4.33
C ALA A 391 -7.13 2.54 -4.46
N VAL A 392 -5.98 3.01 -4.94
CA VAL A 392 -5.73 4.44 -5.20
C VAL A 392 -6.74 5.02 -6.19
N PHE A 393 -7.02 4.29 -7.26
CA PHE A 393 -8.01 4.71 -8.26
C PHE A 393 -9.42 4.84 -7.65
N LEU A 394 -9.86 3.84 -6.91
CA LEU A 394 -11.18 3.82 -6.30
C LEU A 394 -11.31 4.84 -5.16
N GLU A 395 -10.27 5.06 -4.36
CA GLU A 395 -10.21 6.14 -3.37
C GLU A 395 -10.29 7.54 -4.02
N LYS A 396 -9.66 7.73 -5.17
CA LYS A 396 -9.75 8.98 -5.94
C LYS A 396 -11.20 9.24 -6.40
N LEU A 397 -11.93 8.21 -6.80
CA LEU A 397 -13.36 8.31 -7.10
C LEU A 397 -14.19 8.74 -5.88
N ASN A 398 -13.77 8.35 -4.70
CA ASN A 398 -14.47 8.62 -3.44
C ASN A 398 -14.21 10.02 -2.87
N GLN A 399 -13.20 10.73 -3.36
CA GLN A 399 -12.95 12.10 -2.93
C GLN A 399 -14.16 12.97 -3.26
N PRO A 400 -14.67 13.75 -2.30
CA PRO A 400 -15.74 14.69 -2.56
C PRO A 400 -15.27 15.62 -3.68
N SER A 401 -16.06 15.72 -4.75
CA SER A 401 -15.78 16.69 -5.81
C SER A 401 -15.69 18.07 -5.19
N LYS A 402 -14.54 18.71 -5.35
CA LYS A 402 -14.36 20.09 -4.89
C LYS A 402 -15.43 20.94 -5.54
N LYS A 403 -16.05 21.81 -4.75
CA LYS A 403 -17.03 22.75 -5.27
C LYS A 403 -16.33 23.82 -6.12
N LYS A 404 -16.72 23.95 -7.36
CA LYS A 404 -16.16 24.95 -8.28
C LYS A 404 -16.68 26.32 -7.91
N VAL A 405 -15.80 27.21 -7.48
CA VAL A 405 -16.16 28.55 -7.02
C VAL A 405 -15.50 29.62 -7.88
N ALA A 406 -16.28 30.63 -8.25
CA ALA A 406 -15.76 31.86 -8.86
C ALA A 406 -15.51 32.91 -7.76
N VAL A 407 -14.36 33.58 -7.82
CA VAL A 407 -14.01 34.64 -6.85
C VAL A 407 -14.14 36.01 -7.51
N ILE A 408 -14.97 36.85 -6.93
CA ILE A 408 -15.19 38.24 -7.35
C ILE A 408 -14.66 39.19 -6.30
N CYS A 409 -13.60 39.92 -6.62
CA CYS A 409 -12.98 40.88 -5.72
C CYS A 409 -12.59 42.15 -6.53
N PRO A 410 -13.40 43.24 -6.50
CA PRO A 410 -13.08 44.47 -7.20
C PRO A 410 -12.00 45.31 -6.53
N MET A 411 -11.45 44.89 -5.38
CA MET A 411 -10.46 45.66 -4.59
C MET A 411 -9.04 45.61 -5.16
N GLY A 412 -8.86 45.15 -6.38
CA GLY A 412 -7.57 45.10 -7.06
C GLY A 412 -6.97 43.70 -7.18
N VAL A 413 -6.03 43.56 -8.12
CA VAL A 413 -5.45 42.25 -8.53
C VAL A 413 -4.75 41.52 -7.38
N ILE A 414 -3.99 42.26 -6.56
CA ILE A 414 -3.21 41.64 -5.44
C ILE A 414 -4.16 41.10 -4.38
N THR A 415 -5.19 41.85 -4.02
CA THR A 415 -6.18 41.46 -3.01
C THR A 415 -6.98 40.23 -3.47
N SER A 416 -7.36 40.20 -4.75
CA SER A 416 -8.01 39.05 -5.37
C SER A 416 -7.11 37.81 -5.35
N LYS A 417 -5.81 37.95 -5.68
CA LYS A 417 -4.84 36.85 -5.62
C LYS A 417 -4.67 36.33 -4.19
N LEU A 418 -4.61 37.23 -3.20
CA LEU A 418 -4.49 36.84 -1.79
C LEU A 418 -5.71 36.02 -1.32
N LEU A 419 -6.92 36.47 -1.66
CA LEU A 419 -8.14 35.76 -1.31
C LEU A 419 -8.19 34.38 -1.97
N ARG A 420 -7.82 34.27 -3.23
CA ARG A 420 -7.72 32.98 -3.95
C ARG A 420 -6.72 32.04 -3.31
N TYR A 421 -5.52 32.54 -3.00
CA TYR A 421 -4.49 31.74 -2.34
C TYR A 421 -4.98 31.20 -0.99
N LYS A 422 -5.59 32.04 -0.17
CA LYS A 422 -6.16 31.65 1.11
C LYS A 422 -7.29 30.63 0.97
N LEU A 423 -8.19 30.82 0.00
CA LEU A 423 -9.27 29.86 -0.26
C LEU A 423 -8.70 28.48 -0.63
N THR A 424 -7.75 28.43 -1.54
CA THR A 424 -7.13 27.17 -1.97
C THR A 424 -6.35 26.47 -0.84
N SER A 425 -5.66 27.24 0.03
CA SER A 425 -4.83 26.67 1.11
C SER A 425 -5.63 26.34 2.38
N GLU A 426 -6.70 27.08 2.71
CA GLU A 426 -7.40 26.98 3.98
C GLU A 426 -8.79 26.32 3.88
N ILE A 427 -9.33 26.15 2.65
CA ILE A 427 -10.61 25.47 2.39
C ILE A 427 -10.43 24.45 1.26
N PRO A 428 -9.94 23.25 1.55
CA PRO A 428 -9.62 22.24 0.54
C PRO A 428 -10.84 21.72 -0.23
N ASP A 429 -12.06 21.93 0.28
CA ASP A 429 -13.32 21.51 -0.34
C ASP A 429 -13.74 22.38 -1.53
N VAL A 430 -13.01 23.47 -1.86
CA VAL A 430 -13.30 24.34 -3.00
C VAL A 430 -12.21 24.28 -4.06
N GLU A 431 -12.63 24.33 -5.30
CA GLU A 431 -11.79 24.54 -6.48
C GLU A 431 -12.05 25.96 -7.01
N VAL A 432 -11.04 26.82 -6.88
CA VAL A 432 -11.15 28.20 -7.36
C VAL A 432 -10.90 28.24 -8.86
N ILE A 433 -11.96 28.32 -9.65
CA ILE A 433 -11.83 28.53 -11.08
C ILE A 433 -11.44 29.99 -11.37
N GLN A 434 -10.70 30.21 -12.46
CA GLN A 434 -10.33 31.59 -12.86
C GLN A 434 -11.59 32.42 -13.09
N GLY A 435 -11.89 33.33 -12.15
CA GLY A 435 -12.98 34.28 -12.24
C GLY A 435 -12.54 35.50 -13.02
N GLU A 436 -13.26 35.82 -14.03
CA GLU A 436 -13.15 37.08 -14.74
C GLU A 436 -13.76 38.24 -13.94
N SER A 437 -13.55 39.47 -14.40
CA SER A 437 -14.12 40.69 -13.83
C SER A 437 -15.66 40.66 -13.82
N LEU A 438 -16.28 41.52 -13.00
CA LEU A 438 -17.74 41.72 -12.96
C LEU A 438 -18.39 41.93 -14.34
N GLU A 439 -17.63 42.40 -15.33
CA GLU A 439 -18.08 42.62 -16.71
C GLU A 439 -18.24 41.31 -17.49
N GLY A 440 -17.38 40.33 -17.28
CA GLY A 440 -17.49 38.99 -17.88
C GLY A 440 -18.77 38.25 -17.44
N LEU A 441 -19.19 38.44 -16.17
CA LEU A 441 -20.43 37.85 -15.65
C LEU A 441 -21.71 38.48 -16.20
N LYS A 442 -21.68 39.75 -16.61
CA LYS A 442 -22.84 40.46 -17.18
C LYS A 442 -23.07 40.11 -18.65
N GLY A 443 -22.04 39.64 -19.36
CA GLY A 443 -22.09 39.36 -20.81
C GLY A 443 -22.20 37.88 -21.19
N GLY A 444 -22.03 36.93 -20.27
CA GLY A 444 -21.73 35.56 -20.64
C GLY A 444 -22.76 34.52 -20.28
N LYS A 445 -23.25 33.82 -21.28
CA LYS A 445 -23.99 32.54 -21.15
C LYS A 445 -23.10 31.34 -20.76
N GLU A 446 -21.76 31.48 -20.77
CA GLU A 446 -20.84 30.36 -20.60
C GLU A 446 -20.43 30.04 -19.13
N ILE A 447 -20.29 31.05 -18.27
CA ILE A 447 -19.86 30.87 -16.87
C ILE A 447 -20.96 30.23 -15.99
N GLN A 448 -22.23 30.32 -16.39
CA GLN A 448 -23.34 29.78 -15.58
C GLN A 448 -23.41 28.26 -15.52
N LYS A 449 -22.68 27.52 -16.35
CA LYS A 449 -22.75 26.05 -16.41
C LYS A 449 -21.78 25.32 -15.51
N ASP A 450 -20.68 25.97 -15.09
CA ASP A 450 -19.57 25.27 -14.40
C ASP A 450 -19.23 25.81 -13.01
N VAL A 451 -20.04 26.68 -12.40
CA VAL A 451 -19.81 27.27 -11.09
C VAL A 451 -20.90 26.85 -10.11
N ASP A 452 -20.54 26.23 -9.01
CA ASP A 452 -21.49 25.85 -7.95
C ASP A 452 -21.98 27.09 -7.18
N PHE A 453 -21.07 28.00 -6.79
CA PHE A 453 -21.39 29.26 -6.13
C PHE A 453 -20.28 30.29 -6.29
N ILE A 454 -20.59 31.53 -5.93
CA ILE A 454 -19.66 32.66 -6.05
C ILE A 454 -19.22 33.12 -4.65
N ILE A 455 -17.91 33.37 -4.48
CA ILE A 455 -17.35 34.05 -3.32
C ILE A 455 -17.04 35.48 -3.72
N SER A 456 -17.74 36.47 -3.13
CA SER A 456 -17.60 37.86 -3.45
C SER A 456 -17.17 38.68 -2.25
N THR A 457 -16.41 39.77 -2.50
CA THR A 457 -16.10 40.75 -1.44
C THR A 457 -17.08 41.93 -1.43
N THR A 458 -18.06 41.95 -2.36
CA THR A 458 -19.09 42.99 -2.48
C THR A 458 -20.44 42.37 -2.81
N PRO A 459 -21.57 43.04 -2.47
CA PRO A 459 -22.89 42.61 -2.89
C PRO A 459 -23.00 42.53 -4.40
N LEU A 460 -23.64 41.44 -4.89
CA LEU A 460 -23.85 41.21 -6.32
C LEU A 460 -25.33 41.42 -6.67
N ALA A 461 -25.63 42.20 -7.70
CA ALA A 461 -26.98 42.44 -8.17
C ALA A 461 -27.29 41.61 -9.42
N ASN A 462 -28.51 41.09 -9.52
CA ASN A 462 -29.05 40.37 -10.70
C ASN A 462 -28.30 39.05 -11.05
N ILE A 463 -27.76 38.35 -10.07
CA ILE A 463 -27.11 37.05 -10.26
C ILE A 463 -28.02 35.95 -9.71
N LYS A 464 -28.21 34.87 -10.50
CA LYS A 464 -29.01 33.69 -10.13
C LYS A 464 -28.19 32.62 -9.39
N ILE A 465 -26.86 32.66 -9.50
CA ILE A 465 -25.96 31.73 -8.84
C ILE A 465 -25.90 32.09 -7.35
N PRO A 466 -25.99 31.14 -6.43
CA PRO A 466 -25.80 31.40 -5.00
C PRO A 466 -24.43 32.05 -4.75
N TYR A 467 -24.37 33.02 -3.83
CA TYR A 467 -23.10 33.65 -3.50
C TYR A 467 -22.99 33.95 -2.00
N VAL A 468 -21.75 34.05 -1.54
CA VAL A 468 -21.41 34.45 -0.17
C VAL A 468 -20.51 35.67 -0.21
N ILE A 469 -20.76 36.63 0.72
CA ILE A 469 -19.93 37.79 0.88
C ILE A 469 -18.92 37.54 1.98
N VAL A 470 -17.63 37.76 1.66
CA VAL A 470 -16.51 37.51 2.57
C VAL A 470 -15.55 38.70 2.59
N SER A 471 -14.79 38.83 3.65
CA SER A 471 -13.65 39.76 3.67
C SER A 471 -12.55 39.30 2.70
N PRO A 472 -11.85 40.20 2.04
CA PRO A 472 -10.71 39.84 1.20
C PRO A 472 -9.57 39.14 1.97
N PHE A 473 -9.58 39.23 3.29
CA PHE A 473 -8.58 38.59 4.18
C PHE A 473 -9.01 37.23 4.71
N LEU A 474 -10.20 36.74 4.35
CA LEU A 474 -10.76 35.43 4.73
C LEU A 474 -10.70 35.19 6.24
N THR A 475 -11.55 35.90 6.98
CA THR A 475 -11.62 35.77 8.45
C THR A 475 -12.16 34.41 8.89
N GLN A 476 -12.07 34.09 10.18
CA GLN A 476 -12.63 32.83 10.72
C GLN A 476 -14.17 32.76 10.57
N GLU A 477 -14.84 33.92 10.58
CA GLU A 477 -16.29 34.00 10.34
C GLU A 477 -16.62 33.73 8.87
N ASP A 478 -15.83 34.27 7.94
CA ASP A 478 -15.96 34.00 6.52
C ASP A 478 -15.80 32.50 6.19
N LYS A 479 -14.83 31.85 6.83
CA LYS A 479 -14.63 30.40 6.67
C LYS A 479 -15.83 29.60 7.18
N LYS A 480 -16.44 30.03 8.29
CA LYS A 480 -17.67 29.39 8.80
C LYS A 480 -18.82 29.56 7.82
N LEU A 481 -18.97 30.75 7.22
CA LEU A 481 -20.02 31.01 6.22
C LEU A 481 -19.83 30.13 4.97
N ILE A 482 -18.61 30.06 4.44
CA ILE A 482 -18.30 29.20 3.28
C ILE A 482 -18.56 27.73 3.63
N LYS A 483 -18.07 27.25 4.80
CA LYS A 483 -18.33 25.87 5.25
C LYS A 483 -19.82 25.59 5.47
N ALA A 484 -20.59 26.57 5.95
CA ALA A 484 -22.04 26.42 6.08
C ALA A 484 -22.71 26.28 4.71
N MET A 485 -22.25 27.05 3.72
CA MET A 485 -22.75 26.96 2.34
C MET A 485 -22.43 25.61 1.70
N LEU A 486 -21.21 25.11 1.88
CA LEU A 486 -20.80 23.78 1.46
C LEU A 486 -21.62 22.66 2.14
N ARG A 487 -21.96 22.83 3.44
CA ARG A 487 -22.78 21.88 4.21
C ARG A 487 -24.26 21.91 3.82
N THR A 488 -24.79 23.04 3.43
CA THR A 488 -26.21 23.18 3.04
C THR A 488 -26.47 22.41 1.75
N ASP A 489 -25.53 22.40 0.83
CA ASP A 489 -25.58 21.57 -0.38
C ASP A 489 -25.31 20.08 -0.07
N LYS A 490 -24.37 19.77 0.83
CA LYS A 490 -24.14 18.39 1.28
C LYS A 490 -25.39 17.79 1.94
N LYS A 491 -26.07 18.51 2.84
CA LYS A 491 -27.32 18.03 3.44
C LYS A 491 -28.47 17.90 2.42
N LYS A 492 -28.58 18.80 1.44
CA LYS A 492 -29.60 18.69 0.37
C LYS A 492 -29.26 17.58 -0.64
N SER A 493 -27.99 17.31 -0.91
CA SER A 493 -27.58 16.25 -1.84
C SER A 493 -27.56 14.87 -1.17
N LEU A 494 -27.11 14.76 0.09
CA LEU A 494 -27.08 13.47 0.81
C LEU A 494 -28.49 13.02 1.25
N SER A 495 -29.33 13.89 1.80
CA SER A 495 -30.70 13.51 2.19
C SER A 495 -31.58 13.18 0.99
N LYS A 496 -31.43 13.89 -0.14
CA LYS A 496 -32.20 13.61 -1.34
C LYS A 496 -31.72 12.40 -2.14
N THR A 497 -30.39 12.16 -2.21
CA THR A 497 -29.85 11.04 -3.00
C THR A 497 -30.00 9.70 -2.30
N THR A 498 -29.79 9.65 -0.99
CA THR A 498 -29.95 8.38 -0.23
C THR A 498 -31.43 8.06 0.01
N GLU A 499 -32.29 9.05 0.23
CA GLU A 499 -33.74 8.86 0.36
C GLU A 499 -34.40 8.45 -0.97
N ASP A 500 -33.95 8.95 -2.10
CA ASP A 500 -34.46 8.58 -3.43
C ASP A 500 -33.95 7.22 -3.91
N SER A 501 -32.80 6.74 -3.41
CA SER A 501 -32.19 5.47 -3.83
C SER A 501 -32.63 4.27 -2.98
N LEU A 502 -32.95 4.47 -1.70
CA LEU A 502 -33.41 3.44 -0.75
C LEU A 502 -34.91 3.51 -0.58
N ASN A 503 -35.64 2.76 -1.39
CA ASN A 503 -37.07 2.54 -1.20
C ASN A 503 -37.29 1.36 -0.25
N ASP A 504 -38.17 1.53 0.75
CA ASP A 504 -38.48 0.49 1.74
C ASP A 504 -38.91 -0.83 1.10
N ASN A 505 -39.56 -0.75 -0.06
CA ASN A 505 -40.01 -1.92 -0.83
C ASN A 505 -38.85 -2.67 -1.53
N LEU A 506 -37.64 -2.11 -1.53
CA LEU A 506 -36.42 -2.72 -2.07
C LEU A 506 -35.50 -3.28 -0.96
N LEU A 507 -35.93 -3.17 0.32
CA LEU A 507 -35.23 -3.72 1.46
C LEU A 507 -35.88 -5.02 1.88
N LEU A 508 -35.30 -6.13 1.47
CA LEU A 508 -35.77 -7.49 1.73
C LEU A 508 -34.99 -8.07 2.92
N LEU A 509 -35.49 -7.82 4.15
CA LEU A 509 -34.75 -8.18 5.35
C LEU A 509 -35.17 -9.57 5.87
N GLN A 510 -34.14 -10.35 6.30
CA GLN A 510 -34.30 -11.70 6.86
C GLN A 510 -35.09 -12.65 5.93
N VAL A 511 -34.75 -12.63 4.65
CA VAL A 511 -35.40 -13.45 3.61
C VAL A 511 -34.84 -14.87 3.66
N GLU A 512 -35.63 -15.83 3.26
CA GLU A 512 -35.24 -17.20 2.99
C GLU A 512 -35.05 -17.35 1.48
N ALA A 513 -33.91 -17.91 1.09
CA ALA A 513 -33.60 -18.29 -0.30
C ALA A 513 -32.67 -19.51 -0.27
N ASP A 514 -32.87 -20.44 -1.20
CA ASP A 514 -32.12 -21.69 -1.28
C ASP A 514 -30.91 -21.60 -2.24
N SER A 515 -30.83 -20.55 -3.06
CA SER A 515 -29.76 -20.36 -4.04
C SER A 515 -29.51 -18.90 -4.38
N SER A 516 -28.31 -18.61 -4.94
CA SER A 516 -27.97 -17.29 -5.51
C SER A 516 -28.95 -16.87 -6.61
N VAL A 517 -29.39 -17.81 -7.43
CA VAL A 517 -30.38 -17.55 -8.49
C VAL A 517 -31.70 -17.03 -7.90
N GLU A 518 -32.19 -17.66 -6.84
CA GLU A 518 -33.46 -17.27 -6.21
C GLU A 518 -33.38 -15.87 -5.59
N ILE A 519 -32.30 -15.54 -4.88
CA ILE A 519 -32.17 -14.20 -4.29
C ILE A 519 -31.97 -13.13 -5.37
N ILE A 520 -31.28 -13.42 -6.46
CA ILE A 520 -31.14 -12.52 -7.63
C ILE A 520 -32.53 -12.28 -8.24
N GLN A 521 -33.34 -13.32 -8.42
CA GLN A 521 -34.70 -13.19 -8.94
C GLN A 521 -35.60 -12.37 -8.00
N LEU A 522 -35.52 -12.56 -6.68
CA LEU A 522 -36.31 -11.80 -5.71
C LEU A 522 -35.98 -10.30 -5.77
N LEU A 523 -34.67 -9.95 -5.77
CA LEU A 523 -34.21 -8.55 -5.83
C LEU A 523 -34.54 -7.91 -7.18
N GLY A 524 -34.24 -8.61 -8.28
CA GLY A 524 -34.49 -8.12 -9.62
C GLY A 524 -35.98 -7.91 -9.91
N ASN A 525 -36.84 -8.84 -9.50
CA ASN A 525 -38.29 -8.71 -9.62
C ASN A 525 -38.83 -7.53 -8.80
N ALA A 526 -38.28 -7.27 -7.61
CA ALA A 526 -38.63 -6.09 -6.83
C ALA A 526 -38.27 -4.80 -7.59
N LEU A 527 -37.05 -4.70 -8.16
CA LEU A 527 -36.62 -3.55 -8.96
C LEU A 527 -37.51 -3.32 -10.19
N VAL A 528 -37.87 -4.36 -10.90
CA VAL A 528 -38.79 -4.29 -12.05
C VAL A 528 -40.19 -3.88 -11.61
N LYS A 529 -40.74 -4.52 -10.57
CA LYS A 529 -42.09 -4.25 -10.03
C LYS A 529 -42.26 -2.79 -9.62
N TYR A 530 -41.24 -2.17 -9.03
CA TYR A 530 -41.30 -0.79 -8.56
C TYR A 530 -40.77 0.23 -9.60
N GLY A 531 -40.52 -0.20 -10.85
CA GLY A 531 -40.19 0.67 -11.99
C GLY A 531 -38.79 1.24 -11.96
N TYR A 532 -37.82 0.54 -11.38
CA TYR A 532 -36.42 0.92 -11.40
C TYR A 532 -35.67 0.35 -12.60
N ALA A 533 -36.13 -0.78 -13.12
CA ALA A 533 -35.48 -1.48 -14.21
C ALA A 533 -36.49 -2.09 -15.20
N ARG A 534 -35.99 -2.47 -16.36
CA ARG A 534 -36.74 -3.14 -17.42
C ARG A 534 -37.05 -4.59 -17.03
N SER A 535 -38.03 -5.19 -17.68
CA SER A 535 -38.48 -6.56 -17.43
C SER A 535 -37.43 -7.64 -17.68
N ASP A 536 -36.43 -7.35 -18.53
CA ASP A 536 -35.33 -8.24 -18.88
C ASP A 536 -34.09 -8.12 -17.97
N LEU A 537 -34.19 -7.32 -16.87
CA LEU A 537 -33.12 -7.14 -15.89
C LEU A 537 -32.64 -8.47 -15.30
N VAL A 538 -33.56 -9.31 -14.84
CA VAL A 538 -33.24 -10.53 -14.09
C VAL A 538 -32.40 -11.48 -14.94
N ASP A 539 -32.83 -11.70 -16.20
CA ASP A 539 -32.10 -12.57 -17.13
C ASP A 539 -30.69 -12.04 -17.42
N SER A 540 -30.54 -10.72 -17.57
CA SER A 540 -29.26 -10.09 -17.79
C SER A 540 -28.34 -10.20 -16.56
N VAL A 541 -28.86 -10.02 -15.34
CA VAL A 541 -28.05 -10.17 -14.11
C VAL A 541 -27.61 -11.61 -13.92
N LEU A 542 -28.49 -12.59 -14.17
CA LEU A 542 -28.15 -14.02 -14.04
C LEU A 542 -27.07 -14.43 -15.05
N ALA A 543 -27.22 -14.03 -16.33
CA ALA A 543 -26.22 -14.32 -17.34
C ALA A 543 -24.83 -13.70 -17.00
N ARG A 544 -24.87 -12.49 -16.43
CA ARG A 544 -23.64 -11.80 -16.02
C ARG A 544 -23.02 -12.44 -14.79
N GLU A 545 -23.80 -12.83 -13.78
CA GLU A 545 -23.30 -13.48 -12.55
C GLU A 545 -22.60 -14.80 -12.85
N GLU A 546 -23.05 -15.53 -13.90
CA GLU A 546 -22.40 -16.75 -14.37
C GLU A 546 -21.02 -16.47 -14.98
N GLU A 547 -20.87 -15.37 -15.74
CA GLU A 547 -19.62 -14.97 -16.39
C GLU A 547 -18.69 -14.20 -15.44
N PHE A 548 -19.26 -13.30 -14.65
CA PHE A 548 -18.57 -12.41 -13.72
C PHE A 548 -19.16 -12.53 -12.32
N PRO A 549 -18.76 -13.52 -11.53
CA PRO A 549 -19.22 -13.69 -10.16
C PRO A 549 -18.97 -12.45 -9.31
N THR A 550 -19.88 -12.17 -8.39
CA THR A 550 -19.89 -10.92 -7.61
C THR A 550 -19.73 -11.11 -6.11
N GLY A 551 -19.41 -12.29 -5.62
CA GLY A 551 -19.12 -12.56 -4.22
C GLY A 551 -17.84 -11.90 -3.75
N ILE A 552 -17.90 -11.10 -2.68
CA ILE A 552 -16.75 -10.39 -2.09
C ILE A 552 -16.38 -11.05 -0.78
N ASN A 553 -15.12 -11.46 -0.68
CA ASN A 553 -14.58 -12.13 0.49
C ASN A 553 -14.13 -11.11 1.55
N THR A 554 -14.96 -10.92 2.56
CA THR A 554 -14.69 -10.05 3.72
C THR A 554 -14.99 -10.82 5.01
N SER A 555 -14.80 -10.18 6.16
CA SER A 555 -15.19 -10.77 7.46
C SER A 555 -16.66 -11.15 7.54
N VAL A 556 -17.52 -10.46 6.79
CA VAL A 556 -18.93 -10.79 6.56
C VAL A 556 -19.14 -10.80 5.06
N PRO A 557 -19.03 -11.96 4.39
CA PRO A 557 -19.09 -12.02 2.92
C PRO A 557 -20.43 -11.47 2.39
N PHE A 558 -20.34 -10.74 1.27
CA PHE A 558 -21.50 -10.19 0.59
C PHE A 558 -21.40 -10.35 -0.93
N ALA A 559 -22.49 -10.21 -1.65
CA ALA A 559 -22.52 -10.26 -3.10
C ALA A 559 -23.18 -9.00 -3.70
N ILE A 560 -22.75 -8.64 -4.91
CA ILE A 560 -23.21 -7.46 -5.63
C ILE A 560 -23.69 -7.76 -7.05
N PRO A 561 -24.63 -8.69 -7.25
CA PRO A 561 -25.11 -9.00 -8.58
C PRO A 561 -25.67 -7.76 -9.27
N HIS A 562 -25.20 -7.47 -10.50
CA HIS A 562 -25.54 -6.27 -11.26
C HIS A 562 -25.43 -6.49 -12.74
N THR A 563 -25.86 -5.53 -13.55
CA THR A 563 -25.74 -5.57 -15.01
C THR A 563 -25.50 -4.19 -15.61
N ASN A 564 -25.46 -4.09 -16.92
CA ASN A 564 -25.20 -2.84 -17.63
C ASN A 564 -26.30 -1.79 -17.43
N PRO A 565 -25.97 -0.49 -17.52
CA PRO A 565 -26.90 0.62 -17.34
C PRO A 565 -28.10 0.63 -18.29
N GLU A 566 -28.02 -0.04 -19.44
CA GLU A 566 -29.10 -0.09 -20.44
C GLU A 566 -30.41 -0.73 -19.95
N PHE A 567 -30.34 -1.56 -18.91
CA PHE A 567 -31.49 -2.17 -18.27
C PHE A 567 -32.11 -1.27 -17.17
N THR A 568 -31.50 -0.13 -16.89
CA THR A 568 -31.91 0.79 -15.82
C THR A 568 -32.88 1.84 -16.36
N ILE A 569 -34.05 1.98 -15.74
CA ILE A 569 -35.01 3.08 -15.99
C ILE A 569 -34.68 4.27 -15.10
N ARG A 570 -34.43 4.03 -13.83
CA ARG A 570 -33.99 5.01 -12.85
C ARG A 570 -33.06 4.34 -11.83
N LYS A 571 -32.15 5.11 -11.25
CA LYS A 571 -31.23 4.56 -10.25
C LYS A 571 -31.98 4.00 -9.05
N GLY A 572 -31.49 2.91 -8.50
CA GLY A 572 -32.02 2.27 -7.32
C GLY A 572 -31.08 1.21 -6.78
N LEU A 573 -31.34 0.79 -5.57
CA LEU A 573 -30.63 -0.27 -4.92
C LEU A 573 -31.63 -1.18 -4.20
N ALA A 574 -31.60 -2.46 -4.54
CA ALA A 574 -32.25 -3.49 -3.75
C ALA A 574 -31.24 -4.16 -2.82
N VAL A 575 -31.61 -4.35 -1.56
CA VAL A 575 -30.76 -4.96 -0.53
C VAL A 575 -31.51 -6.13 0.08
N ALA A 576 -30.83 -7.27 0.20
CA ALA A 576 -31.34 -8.41 0.95
C ALA A 576 -30.39 -8.78 2.09
N THR A 577 -30.96 -9.10 3.25
CA THR A 577 -30.32 -9.88 4.29
C THR A 577 -30.99 -11.23 4.41
N LEU A 578 -30.20 -12.30 4.55
CA LEU A 578 -30.66 -13.67 4.52
C LEU A 578 -30.67 -14.27 5.93
N LYS A 579 -31.66 -15.12 6.23
CA LYS A 579 -31.69 -15.91 7.47
C LYS A 579 -30.58 -16.97 7.47
N HIS A 580 -30.40 -17.64 6.34
CA HIS A 580 -29.34 -18.63 6.09
C HIS A 580 -28.43 -18.14 4.99
N SER A 581 -27.17 -18.57 5.00
CA SER A 581 -26.23 -18.25 3.93
C SER A 581 -26.60 -18.96 2.63
N VAL A 582 -26.28 -18.31 1.53
CA VAL A 582 -26.40 -18.85 0.16
C VAL A 582 -25.02 -18.78 -0.49
N GLU A 583 -24.68 -19.80 -1.24
CA GLU A 583 -23.41 -19.85 -1.95
C GLU A 583 -23.39 -18.90 -3.15
N PHE A 584 -22.37 -18.03 -3.19
CA PHE A 584 -21.99 -17.21 -4.34
C PHE A 584 -20.55 -17.53 -4.73
N HIS A 585 -20.23 -17.50 -6.00
CA HIS A 585 -18.85 -17.58 -6.46
C HIS A 585 -18.08 -16.32 -6.15
N GLU A 586 -16.81 -16.48 -5.77
CA GLU A 586 -15.94 -15.34 -5.40
C GLU A 586 -15.52 -14.54 -6.63
N MET A 587 -15.58 -13.21 -6.58
CA MET A 587 -15.24 -12.31 -7.70
C MET A 587 -13.78 -12.51 -8.15
N GLY A 588 -12.86 -12.60 -7.21
CA GLY A 588 -11.43 -12.77 -7.49
C GLY A 588 -11.08 -14.18 -7.98
N ASN A 589 -11.76 -15.19 -7.46
CA ASN A 589 -11.52 -16.59 -7.80
C ASN A 589 -12.84 -17.37 -7.98
N PRO A 590 -13.40 -17.41 -9.19
CA PRO A 590 -14.69 -18.06 -9.47
C PRO A 590 -14.77 -19.55 -9.16
N GLU A 591 -13.65 -20.24 -8.94
CA GLU A 591 -13.65 -21.65 -8.54
C GLU A 591 -13.99 -21.83 -7.05
N LYS A 592 -13.93 -20.73 -6.27
CA LYS A 592 -14.30 -20.72 -4.85
C LYS A 592 -15.70 -20.20 -4.67
N THR A 593 -16.39 -20.72 -3.65
CA THR A 593 -17.68 -20.23 -3.19
C THR A 593 -17.58 -19.57 -1.82
N LEU A 594 -18.45 -18.63 -1.55
CA LEU A 594 -18.59 -17.86 -0.31
C LEU A 594 -19.98 -18.04 0.26
N ASP A 595 -20.08 -18.21 1.56
CA ASP A 595 -21.31 -18.22 2.32
C ASP A 595 -21.83 -16.80 2.53
N VAL A 596 -22.69 -16.32 1.64
CA VAL A 596 -23.19 -14.95 1.60
C VAL A 596 -24.51 -14.80 2.32
N ARG A 597 -24.63 -13.76 3.15
CA ARG A 597 -25.87 -13.38 3.83
C ARG A 597 -26.34 -11.96 3.54
N ILE A 598 -25.55 -11.16 2.82
CA ILE A 598 -25.90 -9.80 2.39
C ILE A 598 -25.77 -9.74 0.88
N VAL A 599 -26.85 -9.38 0.20
CA VAL A 599 -26.86 -9.24 -1.27
C VAL A 599 -27.37 -7.84 -1.63
N LEU A 600 -26.59 -7.12 -2.44
CA LEU A 600 -26.95 -5.80 -2.94
C LEU A 600 -27.09 -5.88 -4.46
N MET A 601 -28.21 -5.42 -4.98
CA MET A 601 -28.42 -5.33 -6.43
C MET A 601 -28.62 -3.86 -6.83
N PRO A 602 -27.58 -3.18 -7.28
CA PRO A 602 -27.69 -1.82 -7.79
C PRO A 602 -28.21 -1.81 -9.22
N VAL A 603 -29.00 -0.78 -9.54
CA VAL A 603 -29.32 -0.37 -10.90
C VAL A 603 -28.88 1.08 -11.08
N LEU A 604 -27.85 1.28 -11.92
CA LEU A 604 -27.13 2.53 -12.08
C LEU A 604 -27.41 3.14 -13.46
N THR A 605 -27.48 4.47 -13.57
CA THR A 605 -27.74 5.15 -14.84
C THR A 605 -26.47 5.43 -15.66
N GLY A 606 -25.32 4.97 -15.19
CA GLY A 606 -24.02 5.25 -15.82
C GLY A 606 -23.44 6.62 -15.51
N ARG A 607 -24.09 7.43 -14.68
CA ARG A 607 -23.56 8.74 -14.24
C ARG A 607 -22.47 8.55 -13.19
N GLU A 608 -21.44 9.39 -13.25
CA GLU A 608 -20.33 9.35 -12.28
C GLU A 608 -20.80 9.48 -10.81
N SER A 609 -21.86 10.28 -10.57
CA SER A 609 -22.44 10.44 -9.23
C SER A 609 -22.98 9.13 -8.65
N ASP A 610 -23.61 8.30 -9.50
CA ASP A 610 -24.22 7.04 -9.08
C ASP A 610 -23.13 5.99 -8.75
N GLN A 611 -22.03 6.04 -9.50
CA GLN A 611 -20.87 5.20 -9.28
C GLN A 611 -20.18 5.51 -7.95
N LYS A 612 -19.96 6.79 -7.65
CA LYS A 612 -19.40 7.24 -6.38
C LYS A 612 -20.26 6.80 -5.17
N GLU A 613 -21.57 6.93 -5.29
CA GLU A 613 -22.51 6.52 -4.24
C GLU A 613 -22.47 5.00 -4.02
N PHE A 614 -22.44 4.24 -5.11
CA PHE A 614 -22.36 2.79 -5.03
C PHE A 614 -21.04 2.31 -4.41
N TYR A 615 -19.92 2.89 -4.84
CA TYR A 615 -18.61 2.54 -4.28
C TYR A 615 -18.51 2.85 -2.78
N ARG A 616 -19.04 4.00 -2.34
CA ARG A 616 -19.16 4.31 -0.90
C ARG A 616 -19.93 3.25 -0.13
N MET A 617 -20.97 2.73 -0.72
CA MET A 617 -21.77 1.69 -0.07
C MET A 617 -21.01 0.37 0.01
N LEU A 618 -20.22 0.01 -0.99
CA LEU A 618 -19.33 -1.15 -0.90
C LEU A 618 -18.35 -0.99 0.26
N GLN A 619 -17.71 0.16 0.39
CA GLN A 619 -16.80 0.43 1.50
C GLN A 619 -17.48 0.34 2.88
N LEU A 620 -18.74 0.74 3.00
CA LEU A 620 -19.49 0.57 4.24
C LEU A 620 -19.66 -0.91 4.62
N LEU A 621 -19.82 -1.80 3.66
CA LEU A 621 -19.96 -3.24 3.90
C LEU A 621 -18.60 -3.93 4.16
N GLU A 622 -17.51 -3.30 3.83
CA GLU A 622 -16.16 -3.75 4.21
C GLU A 622 -15.92 -3.59 5.73
N ASP A 623 -16.69 -2.70 6.43
CA ASP A 623 -16.67 -2.61 7.90
C ASP A 623 -17.47 -3.76 8.53
N PRO A 624 -16.81 -4.70 9.25
CA PRO A 624 -17.47 -5.85 9.85
C PRO A 624 -18.58 -5.51 10.85
N LYS A 625 -18.44 -4.37 11.55
CA LYS A 625 -19.43 -3.92 12.53
C LYS A 625 -20.70 -3.48 11.84
N LEU A 626 -20.56 -2.73 10.75
CA LEU A 626 -21.70 -2.26 10.00
C LEU A 626 -22.41 -3.41 9.28
N ALA A 627 -21.66 -4.29 8.62
CA ALA A 627 -22.20 -5.47 7.96
C ALA A 627 -22.97 -6.37 8.97
N THR A 628 -22.40 -6.58 10.17
CA THR A 628 -23.08 -7.32 11.24
C THR A 628 -24.36 -6.62 11.72
N SER A 629 -24.33 -5.29 11.88
CA SER A 629 -25.51 -4.52 12.27
C SER A 629 -26.61 -4.58 11.21
N LEU A 630 -26.24 -4.56 9.92
CA LEU A 630 -27.18 -4.72 8.81
C LEU A 630 -27.85 -6.11 8.84
N LEU A 631 -27.10 -7.16 9.14
CA LEU A 631 -27.65 -8.51 9.30
C LEU A 631 -28.62 -8.62 10.46
N GLN A 632 -28.49 -7.81 11.49
CA GLN A 632 -29.34 -7.79 12.66
C GLN A 632 -30.57 -6.88 12.50
N SER A 633 -30.61 -6.09 11.42
CA SER A 633 -31.74 -5.17 11.18
C SER A 633 -32.98 -5.90 10.75
N HIS A 634 -34.14 -5.51 11.35
CA HIS A 634 -35.45 -6.07 11.07
C HIS A 634 -36.42 -5.06 10.44
N SER A 635 -36.02 -3.80 10.31
CA SER A 635 -36.86 -2.75 9.74
C SER A 635 -36.06 -1.84 8.80
N ALA A 636 -36.76 -1.28 7.80
CA ALA A 636 -36.20 -0.31 6.89
C ALA A 636 -35.68 0.95 7.62
N GLN A 637 -36.29 1.34 8.73
CA GLN A 637 -35.85 2.46 9.55
C GLN A 637 -34.48 2.21 10.19
N GLU A 638 -34.24 1.00 10.70
CA GLU A 638 -32.93 0.61 11.24
C GLU A 638 -31.83 0.66 10.18
N VAL A 639 -32.10 0.12 8.98
CA VAL A 639 -31.14 0.14 7.85
C VAL A 639 -30.81 1.58 7.46
N ARG A 640 -31.81 2.45 7.32
CA ARG A 640 -31.59 3.86 6.99
C ARG A 640 -30.75 4.57 8.05
N LYS A 641 -31.03 4.33 9.32
CA LYS A 641 -30.31 4.90 10.44
C LYS A 641 -28.83 4.46 10.41
N LEU A 642 -28.57 3.17 10.21
CA LEU A 642 -27.23 2.63 10.08
C LEU A 642 -26.43 3.28 8.95
N LEU A 643 -27.06 3.50 7.80
CA LEU A 643 -26.41 4.12 6.63
C LEU A 643 -26.22 5.64 6.78
N GLN A 644 -27.06 6.31 7.59
CA GLN A 644 -26.98 7.76 7.84
C GLN A 644 -26.01 8.14 8.97
N GLU A 645 -25.87 7.29 10.00
CA GLU A 645 -25.06 7.60 11.19
C GLU A 645 -23.57 7.29 11.00
N ASN A 646 -23.17 6.63 9.92
CA ASN A 646 -21.77 6.24 9.72
C ASN A 646 -20.96 7.35 9.05
N PRO A 647 -19.85 7.84 9.67
CA PRO A 647 -19.09 8.98 9.21
C PRO A 647 -18.31 8.77 7.89
N ALA A 648 -18.26 7.56 7.35
CA ALA A 648 -17.77 7.31 5.99
C ALA A 648 -18.63 8.01 4.91
N THR A 649 -19.79 8.56 5.29
CA THR A 649 -20.66 9.36 4.43
C THR A 649 -20.53 10.87 4.66
N SER A 650 -19.61 11.33 5.53
CA SER A 650 -19.45 12.76 5.85
C SER A 650 -18.19 13.38 5.24
#